data_9a8f86b51959353dfe9d25033fc31ed6
#
_entry.id   9a8f86b51959353dfe9d25033fc31ed6
#
_cell.length_a   1.000
_cell.length_b   1.000
_cell.length_c   1.000
_cell.angle_alpha   90.00
_cell.angle_beta   90.00
_cell.angle_gamma   90.00
#
_symmetry.space_group_name_H-M   'P 1'
#
loop_
_entity.id
_entity.type
_entity.pdbx_description
1 polymer ?
#
loop_
_entity_poly.entity_id
_entity_poly.type
_entity_poly.pdbx_seq_one_letter_code
_entity_poly.pdbx_strand_id
1 'polypeptide(L)'
;MKNFLFFLACCLLSTGAFAHLGNLAGTVYDQTTNQPIRGVTVQITGLNRATTTNELGQYRFVGLVAAPYKIELSHLGFATQLINVIVQDDQTATVRTVLTTAPVELGEVTISSGRAHDQQLISNLDIKLRPITNSQEVLRLVPGLFIGQHAGGGKAEQLFLRGFDLDHGTDIQLTVDGMPINMVSHAHGQGYADLHFVIPELIEGVDFKKRPYNAEKGNLATAGWVNFRTRTALDRSFVKLEGGQFDTFQAVAGLDLLGEKGGTASRNRKNQSAYLASEYSFTNSYFDNPQHFNRLNVMGKYHGHIGANTNLTLTGSTFWSKWNHSGQIPDRAIESGLTGFFGSVDPTEGGETSRTNFNAQFVTVTPRNNLIKNQVFYGNYGFELYSNFTFFLRDSINGDQIRQKERRNLFGYNGSYITESTIGKTHFTTTLGAQYRQDITGGKNGATPTELSYTRNRTETLERAKYGNINEINAALYADELVELSDRFTVNAGVRVDYFRSQYTDLLLQPAQTGRARQAIVSPKLNLYYTLNPRVQLYLNTCKGFHSNDARVVVPQGEPLRRTREILPGAYGSDLGVIFKPFPRLIVNAAAWYLWLAQEFVYVGDEGVVELSGKSRREGVDLSVRYQLTKTLYFDLDLNTANPRSIGDKIG
;
A
#
# COMPACT_ATOMS: atom_id res chain seq x y z
N MET A 1 60.13 -13.84 36.16
CA MET A 1 60.23 -12.88 35.05
C MET A 1 60.44 -13.50 33.66
N LYS A 2 61.24 -14.57 33.51
CA LYS A 2 61.48 -15.19 32.18
C LYS A 2 60.24 -15.82 31.54
N ASN A 3 59.30 -16.40 32.30
CA ASN A 3 58.10 -17.03 31.78
C ASN A 3 56.98 -16.03 31.39
N PHE A 4 57.01 -14.81 31.95
CA PHE A 4 56.08 -13.74 31.59
C PHE A 4 56.45 -13.05 30.27
N LEU A 5 57.77 -12.92 30.01
CA LEU A 5 58.25 -12.38 28.74
C LEU A 5 58.04 -13.36 27.57
N PHE A 6 58.03 -14.68 27.83
CA PHE A 6 57.72 -15.66 26.78
C PHE A 6 56.24 -15.68 26.42
N PHE A 7 55.34 -15.47 27.38
CA PHE A 7 53.92 -15.35 27.13
C PHE A 7 53.55 -14.05 26.40
N LEU A 8 54.23 -12.95 26.73
CA LEU A 8 54.07 -11.67 26.05
C LEU A 8 54.60 -11.71 24.62
N ALA A 9 55.69 -12.43 24.34
CA ALA A 9 56.25 -12.65 23.01
C ALA A 9 55.37 -13.56 22.14
N CYS A 10 54.69 -14.56 22.70
CA CYS A 10 53.70 -15.37 21.98
C CYS A 10 52.42 -14.60 21.65
N CYS A 11 52.00 -13.63 22.45
CA CYS A 11 50.84 -12.74 22.15
C CYS A 11 51.17 -11.69 21.09
N LEU A 12 52.46 -11.37 20.86
CA LEU A 12 52.90 -10.43 19.81
C LEU A 12 53.15 -11.09 18.45
N LEU A 13 53.13 -12.43 18.37
CA LEU A 13 53.29 -13.20 17.14
C LEU A 13 51.97 -13.74 16.58
N SER A 14 50.79 -13.33 17.12
CA SER A 14 49.55 -13.48 16.42
C SER A 14 49.54 -12.52 15.24
N THR A 15 50.15 -12.93 14.13
CA THR A 15 49.91 -12.36 12.81
C THR A 15 48.42 -12.44 12.60
N GLY A 16 47.73 -11.32 12.75
CA GLY A 16 46.34 -11.21 12.39
C GLY A 16 46.20 -11.68 10.94
N ALA A 17 45.59 -12.82 10.74
CA ALA A 17 45.13 -13.21 9.42
C ALA A 17 44.09 -12.15 9.04
N PHE A 18 44.52 -11.12 8.32
CA PHE A 18 43.58 -10.20 7.67
C PHE A 18 42.81 -11.06 6.68
N ALA A 19 41.56 -11.33 7.00
CA ALA A 19 40.67 -11.97 6.05
C ALA A 19 40.52 -10.99 4.88
N HIS A 20 41.09 -11.37 3.75
CA HIS A 20 40.96 -10.65 2.50
C HIS A 20 39.51 -10.74 2.05
N LEU A 21 38.77 -9.61 2.04
CA LEU A 21 37.34 -9.53 1.79
C LEU A 21 37.07 -8.77 0.51
N GLY A 22 36.29 -9.37 -0.37
CA GLY A 22 35.77 -8.72 -1.57
C GLY A 22 34.28 -8.51 -1.51
N ASN A 23 33.70 -7.99 -2.56
CA ASN A 23 32.27 -7.73 -2.68
C ASN A 23 31.72 -8.41 -3.94
N LEU A 24 30.42 -8.68 -3.93
CA LEU A 24 29.67 -9.12 -5.08
C LEU A 24 28.48 -8.17 -5.29
N ALA A 25 28.34 -7.61 -6.47
CA ALA A 25 27.22 -6.79 -6.87
C ALA A 25 26.64 -7.29 -8.20
N GLY A 26 25.38 -7.02 -8.44
CA GLY A 26 24.79 -7.35 -9.73
C GLY A 26 23.50 -6.64 -10.00
N THR A 27 23.02 -6.78 -11.24
CA THR A 27 21.72 -6.25 -11.67
C THR A 27 20.97 -7.31 -12.45
N VAL A 28 19.68 -7.44 -12.15
CA VAL A 28 18.79 -8.44 -12.74
C VAL A 28 17.76 -7.75 -13.63
N TYR A 29 17.61 -8.27 -14.85
CA TYR A 29 16.70 -7.76 -15.87
C TYR A 29 15.72 -8.83 -16.33
N ASP A 30 14.55 -8.41 -16.76
CA ASP A 30 13.59 -9.23 -17.48
C ASP A 30 14.04 -9.40 -18.95
N GLN A 31 14.03 -10.64 -19.46
CA GLN A 31 14.42 -10.93 -20.83
C GLN A 31 13.51 -10.28 -21.85
N THR A 32 12.20 -10.21 -21.58
CA THR A 32 11.18 -9.74 -22.53
C THR A 32 11.13 -8.22 -22.58
N THR A 33 11.12 -7.57 -21.43
CA THR A 33 10.98 -6.11 -21.33
C THR A 33 12.30 -5.37 -21.21
N ASN A 34 13.40 -6.09 -20.93
CA ASN A 34 14.73 -5.56 -20.59
C ASN A 34 14.69 -4.53 -19.45
N GLN A 35 13.66 -4.59 -18.62
CA GLN A 35 13.52 -3.75 -17.43
C GLN A 35 14.15 -4.41 -16.20
N PRO A 36 14.69 -3.64 -15.25
CA PRO A 36 15.22 -4.21 -14.02
C PRO A 36 14.11 -4.86 -13.19
N ILE A 37 14.40 -6.05 -12.65
CA ILE A 37 13.43 -6.79 -11.81
C ILE A 37 13.74 -6.50 -10.35
N ARG A 38 12.80 -5.88 -9.64
CA ARG A 38 12.82 -5.71 -8.20
C ARG A 38 12.37 -6.99 -7.49
N GLY A 39 12.88 -7.23 -6.27
CA GLY A 39 12.39 -8.30 -5.40
C GLY A 39 12.89 -9.68 -5.80
N VAL A 40 13.84 -9.79 -6.74
CA VAL A 40 14.53 -11.05 -7.03
C VAL A 40 15.32 -11.46 -5.79
N THR A 41 15.05 -12.62 -5.24
CA THR A 41 15.87 -13.20 -4.18
C THR A 41 17.18 -13.67 -4.80
N VAL A 42 18.30 -13.16 -4.30
CA VAL A 42 19.65 -13.58 -4.68
C VAL A 42 20.30 -14.23 -3.47
N GLN A 43 20.62 -15.52 -3.57
CA GLN A 43 21.20 -16.30 -2.50
C GLN A 43 22.57 -16.84 -2.88
N ILE A 44 23.51 -16.80 -1.96
CA ILE A 44 24.80 -17.50 -2.13
C ILE A 44 24.60 -18.94 -1.66
N THR A 45 24.68 -19.88 -2.61
CA THR A 45 24.50 -21.31 -2.33
C THR A 45 25.59 -21.80 -1.37
N GLY A 46 25.19 -22.47 -0.29
CA GLY A 46 26.12 -22.99 0.74
C GLY A 46 26.47 -21.98 1.85
N LEU A 47 26.11 -20.71 1.69
CA LEU A 47 26.12 -19.72 2.76
C LEU A 47 24.67 -19.34 3.10
N ASN A 48 24.39 -19.11 4.37
CA ASN A 48 23.04 -18.63 4.78
C ASN A 48 22.95 -17.10 4.55
N ARG A 49 23.37 -16.64 3.36
CA ARG A 49 23.35 -15.24 2.95
C ARG A 49 22.51 -15.07 1.71
N ALA A 50 21.50 -14.24 1.81
CA ALA A 50 20.67 -13.84 0.69
C ALA A 50 20.32 -12.35 0.80
N THR A 51 19.99 -11.76 -0.33
CA THR A 51 19.50 -10.38 -0.44
C THR A 51 18.41 -10.34 -1.50
N THR A 52 17.75 -9.20 -1.64
CA THR A 52 16.77 -8.97 -2.72
C THR A 52 17.21 -7.81 -3.58
N THR A 53 16.85 -7.88 -4.87
CA THR A 53 17.09 -6.74 -5.76
C THR A 53 16.21 -5.55 -5.38
N ASN A 54 16.79 -4.35 -5.45
CA ASN A 54 16.10 -3.08 -5.26
C ASN A 54 15.27 -2.69 -6.51
N GLU A 55 14.70 -1.48 -6.53
CA GLU A 55 13.90 -0.96 -7.66
C GLU A 55 14.65 -0.83 -8.98
N LEU A 56 15.98 -0.84 -8.94
CA LEU A 56 16.83 -0.83 -10.11
C LEU A 56 17.32 -2.25 -10.49
N GLY A 57 16.71 -3.29 -9.90
CA GLY A 57 17.12 -4.66 -10.08
C GLY A 57 18.49 -4.98 -9.48
N GLN A 58 19.07 -4.10 -8.67
CA GLN A 58 20.42 -4.24 -8.14
C GLN A 58 20.43 -4.98 -6.81
N TYR A 59 21.46 -5.80 -6.61
CA TYR A 59 21.78 -6.48 -5.36
C TYR A 59 23.26 -6.36 -5.03
N ARG A 60 23.61 -6.53 -3.75
CA ARG A 60 24.99 -6.51 -3.29
C ARG A 60 25.20 -7.40 -2.09
N PHE A 61 26.36 -8.06 -2.06
CA PHE A 61 26.93 -8.72 -0.89
C PHE A 61 28.28 -8.06 -0.60
N VAL A 62 28.50 -7.66 0.64
CA VAL A 62 29.74 -7.05 1.10
C VAL A 62 30.46 -7.98 2.06
N GLY A 63 31.80 -7.90 2.11
CA GLY A 63 32.61 -8.67 3.05
C GLY A 63 32.58 -10.19 2.80
N LEU A 64 32.64 -10.62 1.55
CA LEU A 64 32.84 -12.01 1.16
C LEU A 64 34.32 -12.36 1.16
N VAL A 65 34.68 -13.53 1.67
CA VAL A 65 36.06 -14.06 1.52
C VAL A 65 36.33 -14.26 0.03
N ALA A 66 37.56 -13.96 -0.42
CA ALA A 66 37.93 -14.18 -1.80
C ALA A 66 37.86 -15.68 -2.13
N ALA A 67 36.85 -16.05 -2.94
CA ALA A 67 36.56 -17.45 -3.32
C ALA A 67 35.56 -17.51 -4.52
N PRO A 68 35.45 -18.67 -5.18
CA PRO A 68 34.36 -18.93 -6.10
C PRO A 68 33.07 -19.16 -5.32
N TYR A 69 32.00 -18.48 -5.75
CA TYR A 69 30.64 -18.59 -5.20
C TYR A 69 29.66 -19.02 -6.29
N LYS A 70 28.63 -19.76 -5.90
CA LYS A 70 27.48 -20.05 -6.71
C LYS A 70 26.30 -19.26 -6.16
N ILE A 71 25.71 -18.38 -6.96
CA ILE A 71 24.54 -17.61 -6.58
C ILE A 71 23.30 -18.16 -7.29
N GLU A 72 22.20 -18.20 -6.57
CA GLU A 72 20.89 -18.55 -7.06
C GLU A 72 20.02 -17.30 -7.09
N LEU A 73 19.39 -17.03 -8.24
CA LEU A 73 18.46 -15.93 -8.42
C LEU A 73 17.07 -16.50 -8.66
N SER A 74 16.14 -16.19 -7.80
CA SER A 74 14.75 -16.65 -7.88
C SER A 74 13.76 -15.51 -7.71
N HIS A 75 12.73 -15.51 -8.53
CA HIS A 75 11.62 -14.56 -8.44
C HIS A 75 10.35 -15.24 -8.97
N LEU A 76 9.22 -14.92 -8.33
CA LEU A 76 7.94 -15.47 -8.75
C LEU A 76 7.59 -15.01 -10.18
N GLY A 77 7.30 -15.96 -11.07
CA GLY A 77 7.04 -15.68 -12.50
C GLY A 77 8.27 -15.76 -13.41
N PHE A 78 9.46 -16.06 -12.87
CA PHE A 78 10.69 -16.22 -13.63
C PHE A 78 11.36 -17.57 -13.35
N ALA A 79 12.11 -18.06 -14.34
CA ALA A 79 12.92 -19.25 -14.14
C ALA A 79 14.08 -18.96 -13.17
N THR A 80 14.25 -19.81 -12.17
CA THR A 80 15.39 -19.73 -11.25
C THR A 80 16.69 -19.91 -12.03
N GLN A 81 17.67 -19.05 -11.79
CA GLN A 81 18.97 -19.08 -12.47
C GLN A 81 20.11 -19.27 -11.48
N LEU A 82 21.06 -20.14 -11.83
CA LEU A 82 22.28 -20.40 -11.05
C LEU A 82 23.49 -19.84 -11.80
N ILE A 83 24.28 -19.01 -11.13
CA ILE A 83 25.46 -18.35 -11.72
C ILE A 83 26.67 -18.59 -10.83
N ASN A 84 27.81 -18.94 -11.46
CA ASN A 84 29.11 -19.03 -10.78
C ASN A 84 29.82 -17.66 -10.86
N VAL A 85 30.30 -17.16 -9.74
CA VAL A 85 30.98 -15.87 -9.61
C VAL A 85 32.26 -16.05 -8.79
N ILE A 86 33.32 -15.42 -9.22
CA ILE A 86 34.59 -15.41 -8.45
C ILE A 86 34.72 -14.04 -7.79
N VAL A 87 34.72 -14.02 -6.46
CA VAL A 87 35.04 -12.83 -5.67
C VAL A 87 36.54 -12.79 -5.42
N GLN A 88 37.15 -11.69 -5.78
CA GLN A 88 38.58 -11.44 -5.55
C GLN A 88 38.77 -10.48 -4.38
N ASP A 89 39.95 -10.52 -3.79
CA ASP A 89 40.28 -9.67 -2.67
C ASP A 89 40.26 -8.19 -3.05
N ASP A 90 39.67 -7.39 -2.15
CA ASP A 90 39.53 -5.93 -2.27
C ASP A 90 38.83 -5.45 -3.56
N GLN A 91 38.11 -6.36 -4.26
CA GLN A 91 37.41 -6.08 -5.50
C GLN A 91 35.88 -6.32 -5.36
N THR A 92 35.13 -5.65 -6.22
CA THR A 92 33.70 -5.93 -6.39
C THR A 92 33.49 -6.71 -7.69
N ALA A 93 33.13 -7.98 -7.56
CA ALA A 93 32.69 -8.78 -8.70
C ALA A 93 31.32 -8.27 -9.15
N THR A 94 31.14 -7.94 -10.43
CA THR A 94 29.87 -7.41 -10.96
C THR A 94 29.25 -8.40 -11.92
N VAL A 95 27.95 -8.71 -11.73
CA VAL A 95 27.19 -9.66 -12.52
C VAL A 95 25.94 -9.00 -13.12
N ARG A 96 25.76 -9.13 -14.43
CA ARG A 96 24.50 -8.78 -15.09
C ARG A 96 23.74 -10.06 -15.41
N THR A 97 22.55 -10.20 -14.85
CA THR A 97 21.68 -11.38 -15.02
C THR A 97 20.42 -10.99 -15.77
N VAL A 98 19.96 -11.87 -16.66
CA VAL A 98 18.69 -11.71 -17.37
C VAL A 98 17.83 -12.92 -17.02
N LEU A 99 16.69 -12.73 -16.38
CA LEU A 99 15.75 -13.80 -16.05
C LEU A 99 14.71 -13.95 -17.18
N THR A 100 14.40 -15.19 -17.50
CA THR A 100 13.37 -15.57 -18.46
C THR A 100 12.06 -15.77 -17.73
N THR A 101 10.96 -15.21 -18.26
CA THR A 101 9.63 -15.54 -17.76
C THR A 101 9.37 -17.05 -17.91
N ALA A 102 8.98 -17.70 -16.85
CA ALA A 102 8.63 -19.12 -16.83
C ALA A 102 7.23 -19.30 -16.24
N PRO A 103 6.50 -20.35 -16.66
CA PRO A 103 5.35 -20.82 -15.90
C PRO A 103 5.84 -21.14 -14.49
N VAL A 104 5.13 -20.66 -13.49
CA VAL A 104 5.56 -20.61 -12.10
C VAL A 104 5.95 -22.00 -11.58
N GLU A 105 7.21 -22.15 -11.27
CA GLU A 105 7.64 -23.04 -10.20
C GLU A 105 7.82 -22.17 -8.96
N LEU A 106 7.14 -22.49 -7.86
CA LEU A 106 7.55 -22.06 -6.54
C LEU A 106 8.93 -22.68 -6.34
N GLY A 107 9.96 -22.00 -6.81
CA GLY A 107 11.35 -22.45 -6.69
C GLY A 107 11.72 -22.65 -5.23
N GLU A 108 12.85 -23.25 -4.99
CA GLU A 108 13.42 -23.42 -3.65
C GLU A 108 13.72 -22.05 -3.05
N VAL A 109 12.68 -21.38 -2.50
CA VAL A 109 12.84 -20.12 -1.78
C VAL A 109 13.40 -20.46 -0.41
N THR A 110 14.69 -20.31 -0.22
CA THR A 110 15.33 -20.47 1.07
C THR A 110 14.96 -19.31 1.99
N ILE A 111 14.68 -19.60 3.25
CA ILE A 111 14.48 -18.58 4.28
C ILE A 111 15.85 -17.96 4.57
N SER A 112 16.03 -16.70 4.19
CA SER A 112 17.22 -15.92 4.53
C SER A 112 16.94 -14.93 5.65
N SER A 113 17.96 -14.53 6.39
CA SER A 113 17.87 -13.61 7.52
C SER A 113 17.63 -12.14 7.14
N GLY A 114 17.43 -11.83 5.87
CA GLY A 114 17.31 -10.46 5.39
C GLY A 114 15.89 -9.96 5.13
N ARG A 115 15.77 -8.75 4.61
CA ARG A 115 14.51 -8.04 4.24
C ARG A 115 13.55 -8.82 3.32
N ALA A 116 14.03 -9.90 2.67
CA ALA A 116 13.25 -10.69 1.69
C ALA A 116 11.96 -11.28 2.25
N HIS A 117 11.84 -11.41 3.57
CA HIS A 117 10.66 -12.02 4.22
C HIS A 117 9.72 -11.00 4.88
N ASP A 118 10.11 -9.73 4.91
CA ASP A 118 9.34 -8.72 5.64
C ASP A 118 8.13 -8.18 4.83
N GLN A 119 8.12 -8.35 3.51
CA GLN A 119 7.02 -7.92 2.64
C GLN A 119 6.32 -9.13 2.03
N GLN A 120 5.02 -9.23 2.25
CA GLN A 120 4.18 -10.19 1.54
C GLN A 120 3.86 -9.60 0.17
N LEU A 121 4.05 -10.39 -0.88
CA LEU A 121 3.91 -9.96 -2.26
C LEU A 121 2.81 -10.78 -2.95
N ILE A 122 1.85 -10.08 -3.55
CA ILE A 122 0.93 -10.64 -4.54
C ILE A 122 1.51 -10.34 -5.91
N SER A 123 1.83 -11.38 -6.65
CA SER A 123 2.44 -11.25 -7.98
C SER A 123 1.41 -11.02 -9.08
N ASN A 124 1.88 -10.61 -10.24
CA ASN A 124 1.04 -10.52 -11.44
C ASN A 124 0.38 -11.86 -11.81
N LEU A 125 1.05 -12.99 -11.48
CA LEU A 125 0.46 -14.30 -11.68
C LEU A 125 -0.74 -14.53 -10.77
N ASP A 126 -0.63 -14.21 -9.47
CA ASP A 126 -1.74 -14.35 -8.53
C ASP A 126 -2.97 -13.57 -9.01
N ILE A 127 -2.74 -12.39 -9.61
CA ILE A 127 -3.79 -11.56 -10.21
C ILE A 127 -4.37 -12.21 -11.46
N LYS A 128 -3.52 -12.70 -12.37
CA LYS A 128 -3.94 -13.34 -13.63
C LYS A 128 -4.70 -14.67 -13.46
N LEU A 129 -4.45 -15.39 -12.37
CA LEU A 129 -5.12 -16.67 -12.09
C LEU A 129 -6.53 -16.49 -11.52
N ARG A 130 -6.98 -15.27 -11.28
CA ARG A 130 -8.28 -14.97 -10.67
C ARG A 130 -9.12 -14.07 -11.58
N PRO A 131 -10.44 -14.24 -11.61
CA PRO A 131 -11.35 -13.38 -12.36
C PRO A 131 -11.47 -12.02 -11.62
N ILE A 132 -10.61 -11.07 -11.96
CA ILE A 132 -10.61 -9.72 -11.40
C ILE A 132 -11.21 -8.79 -12.43
N THR A 133 -12.32 -8.14 -12.08
CA THR A 133 -13.05 -7.22 -12.96
C THR A 133 -12.77 -5.75 -12.62
N ASN A 134 -12.33 -5.48 -11.39
CA ASN A 134 -11.92 -4.15 -10.96
C ASN A 134 -10.72 -4.22 -9.98
N SER A 135 -10.04 -3.10 -9.80
CA SER A 135 -8.83 -3.02 -8.98
C SER A 135 -9.08 -3.24 -7.47
N GLN A 136 -10.28 -2.97 -6.97
CA GLN A 136 -10.61 -3.20 -5.56
C GLN A 136 -10.66 -4.69 -5.24
N GLU A 137 -11.09 -5.53 -6.17
CA GLU A 137 -11.09 -6.99 -6.01
C GLU A 137 -9.68 -7.58 -5.82
N VAL A 138 -8.63 -6.87 -6.25
CA VAL A 138 -7.24 -7.27 -5.98
C VAL A 138 -6.94 -7.27 -4.48
N LEU A 139 -7.63 -6.44 -3.69
CA LEU A 139 -7.50 -6.42 -2.23
C LEU A 139 -7.94 -7.75 -1.58
N ARG A 140 -8.84 -8.52 -2.21
CA ARG A 140 -9.24 -9.87 -1.73
C ARG A 140 -8.10 -10.87 -1.71
N LEU A 141 -7.01 -10.58 -2.42
CA LEU A 141 -5.79 -11.41 -2.42
C LEU A 141 -4.94 -11.20 -1.17
N VAL A 142 -5.18 -10.12 -0.42
CA VAL A 142 -4.50 -9.86 0.86
C VAL A 142 -5.09 -10.79 1.92
N PRO A 143 -4.32 -11.71 2.50
CA PRO A 143 -4.82 -12.68 3.47
C PRO A 143 -5.57 -12.02 4.63
N GLY A 144 -6.83 -12.40 4.85
CA GLY A 144 -7.68 -11.89 5.92
C GLY A 144 -8.28 -10.50 5.68
N LEU A 145 -8.06 -9.89 4.53
CA LEU A 145 -8.77 -8.69 4.12
C LEU A 145 -10.05 -9.11 3.39
N PHE A 146 -11.17 -8.65 3.91
CA PHE A 146 -12.48 -8.84 3.30
C PHE A 146 -12.99 -7.51 2.75
N ILE A 147 -13.65 -7.52 1.60
CA ILE A 147 -14.27 -6.35 1.01
C ILE A 147 -15.77 -6.58 0.83
N GLY A 148 -16.56 -5.59 1.16
CA GLY A 148 -17.99 -5.54 0.96
C GLY A 148 -18.39 -4.40 0.06
N GLN A 149 -19.35 -4.61 -0.84
CA GLN A 149 -19.88 -3.59 -1.71
C GLN A 149 -21.25 -3.11 -1.20
N HIS A 150 -21.40 -1.80 -1.08
CA HIS A 150 -22.70 -1.20 -0.82
C HIS A 150 -23.49 -1.07 -2.12
N ALA A 151 -24.50 -1.86 -2.33
CA ALA A 151 -25.58 -1.74 -3.33
C ALA A 151 -25.36 -0.80 -4.54
N GLY A 152 -24.12 -0.73 -5.07
CA GLY A 152 -23.77 0.13 -6.20
C GLY A 152 -22.29 0.18 -6.51
N GLY A 153 -21.92 -0.02 -7.79
CA GLY A 153 -20.56 -0.27 -8.24
C GLY A 153 -19.61 0.92 -8.29
N GLY A 154 -20.04 2.14 -7.98
CA GLY A 154 -19.19 3.34 -8.17
C GLY A 154 -18.65 3.95 -6.88
N LYS A 155 -19.12 3.52 -5.72
CA LYS A 155 -18.60 3.91 -4.41
C LYS A 155 -17.41 3.04 -4.04
N ALA A 156 -16.43 3.56 -3.28
CA ALA A 156 -15.36 2.74 -2.73
C ALA A 156 -15.91 1.61 -1.87
N GLU A 157 -15.26 0.46 -1.90
CA GLU A 157 -15.66 -0.73 -1.15
C GLU A 157 -15.44 -0.54 0.35
N GLN A 158 -16.27 -1.18 1.16
CA GLN A 158 -16.05 -1.28 2.59
C GLN A 158 -15.01 -2.35 2.86
N LEU A 159 -14.06 -2.05 3.74
CA LEU A 159 -12.90 -2.88 4.00
C LEU A 159 -12.92 -3.42 5.43
N PHE A 160 -12.58 -4.69 5.59
CA PHE A 160 -12.51 -5.36 6.90
C PHE A 160 -11.18 -6.08 7.05
N LEU A 161 -10.45 -5.82 8.12
CA LEU A 161 -9.18 -6.47 8.40
C LEU A 161 -8.95 -6.60 9.91
N ARG A 162 -8.63 -7.81 10.39
CA ARG A 162 -8.29 -8.06 11.82
C ARG A 162 -9.32 -7.47 12.81
N GLY A 163 -10.60 -7.67 12.52
CA GLY A 163 -11.70 -7.19 13.37
C GLY A 163 -11.93 -5.67 13.35
N PHE A 164 -11.29 -4.94 12.43
CA PHE A 164 -11.67 -3.59 12.09
C PHE A 164 -12.77 -3.62 11.03
N ASP A 165 -13.78 -2.81 11.24
CA ASP A 165 -14.52 -2.19 10.17
C ASP A 165 -13.75 -0.93 9.77
N LEU A 166 -13.10 -0.98 8.63
CA LEU A 166 -12.24 0.09 8.14
C LEU A 166 -13.05 1.13 7.35
N ASP A 167 -14.38 0.98 7.35
CA ASP A 167 -15.27 1.72 6.46
C ASP A 167 -14.67 1.68 5.02
N HIS A 168 -14.35 2.80 4.43
CA HIS A 168 -13.74 2.88 3.11
C HIS A 168 -12.21 3.10 3.13
N GLY A 169 -11.52 2.81 4.26
CA GLY A 169 -10.06 2.87 4.34
C GLY A 169 -9.45 3.53 5.58
N THR A 170 -10.18 3.70 6.68
CA THR A 170 -9.76 4.49 7.85
C THR A 170 -8.45 4.03 8.50
N ASP A 171 -8.21 2.74 8.65
CA ASP A 171 -7.02 2.19 9.34
C ASP A 171 -6.14 1.32 8.44
N ILE A 172 -6.35 1.39 7.13
CA ILE A 172 -5.51 0.76 6.13
C ILE A 172 -4.94 1.80 5.16
N GLN A 173 -3.62 1.91 5.10
CA GLN A 173 -2.95 2.81 4.16
C GLN A 173 -2.88 2.19 2.77
N LEU A 174 -3.59 2.76 1.80
CA LEU A 174 -3.56 2.33 0.40
C LEU A 174 -2.72 3.30 -0.43
N THR A 175 -1.85 2.76 -1.27
CA THR A 175 -1.01 3.55 -2.20
C THR A 175 -0.97 2.90 -3.59
N VAL A 176 -0.79 3.71 -4.62
CA VAL A 176 -0.47 3.26 -5.98
C VAL A 176 0.86 3.89 -6.38
N ASP A 177 1.85 3.07 -6.70
CA ASP A 177 3.23 3.50 -6.98
C ASP A 177 3.76 4.49 -5.91
N GLY A 178 3.45 4.23 -4.64
CA GLY A 178 3.83 5.06 -3.50
C GLY A 178 3.00 6.34 -3.29
N MET A 179 2.12 6.69 -4.21
CA MET A 179 1.19 7.83 -4.07
C MET A 179 -0.01 7.41 -3.20
N PRO A 180 -0.36 8.16 -2.13
CA PRO A 180 -1.48 7.82 -1.26
C PRO A 180 -2.83 7.95 -1.96
N ILE A 181 -3.72 6.99 -1.66
CA ILE A 181 -5.10 6.96 -2.18
C ILE A 181 -6.06 7.52 -1.14
N ASN A 182 -5.91 7.14 0.12
CA ASN A 182 -6.80 7.54 1.21
C ASN A 182 -6.91 9.05 1.33
N MET A 183 -8.14 9.56 1.45
CA MET A 183 -8.45 10.95 1.78
C MET A 183 -8.61 11.06 3.30
N VAL A 184 -7.78 11.87 3.96
CA VAL A 184 -7.74 11.93 5.45
C VAL A 184 -9.08 12.36 6.03
N SER A 185 -9.55 13.54 5.68
CA SER A 185 -10.89 14.04 6.05
C SER A 185 -11.70 14.21 4.77
N HIS A 186 -12.68 13.35 4.53
CA HIS A 186 -13.43 13.30 3.27
C HIS A 186 -14.92 13.54 3.51
N ALA A 187 -15.64 14.06 2.50
CA ALA A 187 -17.07 14.35 2.62
C ALA A 187 -17.90 13.13 3.04
N HIS A 188 -17.53 11.95 2.54
CA HIS A 188 -18.21 10.69 2.86
C HIS A 188 -17.74 10.10 4.20
N GLY A 189 -16.42 10.04 4.43
CA GLY A 189 -15.86 9.44 5.64
C GLY A 189 -14.35 9.58 5.71
N GLN A 190 -13.80 9.45 6.91
CA GLN A 190 -12.36 9.50 7.17
C GLN A 190 -11.66 8.36 6.45
N GLY A 191 -10.53 8.64 5.81
CA GLY A 191 -9.69 7.63 5.17
C GLY A 191 -10.20 7.10 3.83
N TYR A 192 -11.27 7.65 3.29
CA TYR A 192 -11.91 7.20 2.06
C TYR A 192 -10.92 6.91 0.92
N ALA A 193 -10.93 5.70 0.38
CA ALA A 193 -9.94 5.20 -0.57
C ALA A 193 -10.59 4.58 -1.82
N ASP A 194 -10.73 5.38 -2.85
CA ASP A 194 -11.28 4.99 -4.15
C ASP A 194 -10.18 4.47 -5.08
N LEU A 195 -10.23 3.20 -5.45
CA LEU A 195 -9.29 2.51 -6.35
C LEU A 195 -9.81 2.41 -7.79
N HIS A 196 -10.98 2.94 -8.13
CA HIS A 196 -11.58 2.81 -9.46
C HIS A 196 -10.73 3.42 -10.60
N PHE A 197 -9.77 4.31 -10.27
CA PHE A 197 -8.86 4.90 -11.24
C PHE A 197 -7.71 3.97 -11.67
N VAL A 198 -7.57 2.79 -11.07
CA VAL A 198 -6.51 1.83 -11.39
C VAL A 198 -7.03 0.80 -12.39
N ILE A 199 -6.36 0.67 -13.52
CA ILE A 199 -6.67 -0.35 -14.54
C ILE A 199 -6.06 -1.67 -14.09
N PRO A 200 -6.85 -2.74 -13.84
CA PRO A 200 -6.35 -4.01 -13.29
C PRO A 200 -5.24 -4.66 -14.13
N GLU A 201 -5.33 -4.58 -15.46
CA GLU A 201 -4.37 -5.15 -16.41
C GLU A 201 -2.97 -4.54 -16.29
N LEU A 202 -2.89 -3.32 -15.72
CA LEU A 202 -1.64 -2.62 -15.52
C LEU A 202 -0.99 -2.92 -14.16
N ILE A 203 -1.66 -3.65 -13.27
CA ILE A 203 -1.08 -4.02 -11.98
C ILE A 203 -0.01 -5.09 -12.20
N GLU A 204 1.23 -4.78 -11.83
CA GLU A 204 2.37 -5.71 -11.85
C GLU A 204 2.42 -6.58 -10.60
N GLY A 205 2.01 -6.01 -9.46
CA GLY A 205 1.99 -6.71 -8.19
C GLY A 205 1.49 -5.81 -7.06
N VAL A 206 1.29 -6.41 -5.90
CA VAL A 206 0.83 -5.71 -4.70
C VAL A 206 1.72 -6.08 -3.53
N ASP A 207 2.35 -5.07 -2.93
CA ASP A 207 3.09 -5.21 -1.69
C ASP A 207 2.14 -4.93 -0.53
N PHE A 208 2.15 -5.74 0.51
CA PHE A 208 1.30 -5.49 1.67
C PHE A 208 1.93 -5.99 2.96
N LYS A 209 1.46 -5.44 4.09
CA LYS A 209 1.77 -5.94 5.42
C LYS A 209 0.61 -5.59 6.37
N LYS A 210 0.31 -6.51 7.26
CA LYS A 210 -0.63 -6.25 8.34
C LYS A 210 0.11 -5.48 9.42
N ARG A 211 -0.22 -4.17 9.62
CA ARG A 211 0.37 -3.18 10.53
C ARG A 211 1.62 -2.44 10.03
N PRO A 212 1.91 -1.27 10.64
CA PRO A 212 3.02 -0.40 10.25
C PRO A 212 4.34 -0.78 10.95
N TYR A 213 4.84 -2.00 10.74
CA TYR A 213 6.12 -2.43 11.34
C TYR A 213 7.35 -1.73 10.74
N ASN A 214 7.23 -1.13 9.56
CA ASN A 214 8.27 -0.36 8.91
C ASN A 214 8.16 1.14 9.29
N ALA A 215 9.28 1.80 9.58
CA ALA A 215 9.29 3.21 9.96
C ALA A 215 8.77 4.15 8.85
N GLU A 216 8.87 3.76 7.59
CA GLU A 216 8.29 4.46 6.45
C GLU A 216 6.76 4.61 6.53
N LYS A 217 6.07 3.65 7.16
CA LYS A 217 4.61 3.63 7.25
C LYS A 217 4.11 4.37 8.49
N GLY A 218 3.20 5.32 8.29
CA GLY A 218 2.69 6.23 9.32
C GLY A 218 1.17 6.25 9.39
N ASN A 219 0.58 7.37 9.03
CA ASN A 219 -0.85 7.62 9.13
C ASN A 219 -1.71 6.58 8.39
N LEU A 220 -2.86 6.22 8.98
CA LEU A 220 -3.85 5.27 8.45
C LEU A 220 -3.31 3.84 8.25
N ALA A 221 -2.16 3.46 8.82
CA ALA A 221 -1.59 2.12 8.65
C ALA A 221 -1.80 1.20 9.87
N THR A 222 -2.73 1.52 10.78
CA THR A 222 -2.93 0.84 12.06
C THR A 222 -3.29 -0.64 11.90
N ALA A 223 -4.19 -0.99 10.98
CA ALA A 223 -4.52 -2.36 10.63
C ALA A 223 -3.55 -2.96 9.61
N GLY A 224 -3.04 -2.14 8.68
CA GLY A 224 -2.13 -2.57 7.64
C GLY A 224 -1.87 -1.53 6.57
N TRP A 225 -1.10 -1.92 5.58
CA TRP A 225 -0.88 -1.13 4.38
C TRP A 225 -0.81 -2.01 3.14
N VAL A 226 -1.22 -1.44 2.00
CA VAL A 226 -1.18 -2.07 0.68
C VAL A 226 -0.65 -1.06 -0.32
N ASN A 227 0.29 -1.48 -1.16
CA ASN A 227 0.83 -0.67 -2.25
C ASN A 227 0.67 -1.41 -3.59
N PHE A 228 -0.15 -0.87 -4.47
CA PHE A 228 -0.28 -1.36 -5.83
C PHE A 228 0.90 -0.85 -6.66
N ARG A 229 1.58 -1.75 -7.35
CA ARG A 229 2.62 -1.40 -8.32
C ARG A 229 2.07 -1.56 -9.72
N THR A 230 2.11 -0.50 -10.51
CA THR A 230 1.73 -0.56 -11.90
C THR A 230 2.96 -0.84 -12.79
N ARG A 231 2.75 -1.52 -13.91
CA ARG A 231 3.81 -1.91 -14.84
C ARG A 231 4.66 -0.70 -15.26
N THR A 232 5.97 -0.90 -15.35
CA THR A 232 6.89 0.12 -15.90
C THR A 232 6.96 0.06 -17.42
N ALA A 233 6.66 -1.10 -18.01
CA ALA A 233 6.61 -1.33 -19.46
C ALA A 233 5.47 -2.29 -19.80
N LEU A 234 4.96 -2.22 -21.00
CA LEU A 234 4.09 -3.26 -21.58
C LEU A 234 4.94 -4.25 -22.37
N ASP A 235 4.62 -5.55 -22.27
CA ASP A 235 5.27 -6.60 -23.07
C ASP A 235 4.94 -6.41 -24.57
N ARG A 236 3.74 -5.90 -24.86
CA ARG A 236 3.21 -5.58 -26.19
C ARG A 236 1.98 -4.70 -26.07
N SER A 237 1.63 -4.00 -27.14
CA SER A 237 0.32 -3.36 -27.25
C SER A 237 -0.80 -4.41 -27.28
N PHE A 238 -1.92 -4.13 -26.62
CA PHE A 238 -3.04 -5.06 -26.51
C PHE A 238 -4.39 -4.34 -26.53
N VAL A 239 -5.42 -5.08 -26.90
CA VAL A 239 -6.82 -4.71 -26.70
C VAL A 239 -7.51 -5.90 -26.06
N LYS A 240 -8.33 -5.64 -25.05
CA LYS A 240 -9.16 -6.61 -24.35
C LYS A 240 -10.61 -6.13 -24.42
N LEU A 241 -11.52 -6.98 -24.83
CA LEU A 241 -12.96 -6.72 -24.87
C LEU A 241 -13.66 -7.79 -24.04
N GLU A 242 -14.56 -7.37 -23.18
CA GLU A 242 -15.38 -8.24 -22.33
C GLU A 242 -16.84 -7.84 -22.46
N GLY A 243 -17.73 -8.83 -22.46
CA GLY A 243 -19.16 -8.67 -22.43
C GLY A 243 -19.78 -9.66 -21.46
N GLY A 244 -20.86 -9.27 -20.80
CA GLY A 244 -21.49 -10.08 -19.76
C GLY A 244 -22.98 -9.81 -19.61
N GLN A 245 -23.58 -10.44 -18.60
CA GLN A 245 -24.97 -10.18 -18.21
C GLN A 245 -25.14 -8.73 -17.74
N PHE A 246 -26.37 -8.26 -17.67
CA PHE A 246 -26.76 -6.93 -17.19
C PHE A 246 -26.13 -5.81 -18.02
N ASP A 247 -26.10 -5.98 -19.33
CA ASP A 247 -25.50 -5.04 -20.30
C ASP A 247 -24.03 -4.71 -19.98
N THR A 248 -23.31 -5.65 -19.34
CA THR A 248 -21.92 -5.43 -18.97
C THR A 248 -21.03 -5.44 -20.20
N PHE A 249 -20.25 -4.37 -20.35
CA PHE A 249 -19.24 -4.21 -21.37
C PHE A 249 -17.99 -3.58 -20.80
N GLN A 250 -16.82 -4.12 -21.15
CA GLN A 250 -15.53 -3.52 -20.83
C GLN A 250 -14.61 -3.57 -22.04
N ALA A 251 -13.92 -2.47 -22.30
CA ALA A 251 -12.86 -2.36 -23.28
C ALA A 251 -11.61 -1.80 -22.61
N VAL A 252 -10.49 -2.51 -22.74
CA VAL A 252 -9.18 -2.07 -22.24
C VAL A 252 -8.19 -2.08 -23.41
N ALA A 253 -7.45 -0.99 -23.58
CA ALA A 253 -6.40 -0.88 -24.56
C ALA A 253 -5.10 -0.42 -23.91
N GLY A 254 -4.00 -1.05 -24.26
CA GLY A 254 -2.64 -0.64 -23.89
C GLY A 254 -1.76 -0.50 -25.13
N LEU A 255 -1.17 0.69 -25.31
CA LEU A 255 -0.30 1.01 -26.43
C LEU A 255 1.14 1.18 -25.92
N ASP A 256 2.03 0.31 -26.33
CA ASP A 256 3.47 0.51 -26.16
C ASP A 256 3.96 1.54 -27.18
N LEU A 257 4.45 2.68 -26.68
CA LEU A 257 4.85 3.83 -27.50
C LEU A 257 6.34 3.77 -27.93
N LEU A 258 7.17 2.98 -27.24
CA LEU A 258 8.61 2.90 -27.47
C LEU A 258 9.08 1.49 -27.86
N GLY A 259 8.14 0.58 -28.20
CA GLY A 259 8.42 -0.81 -28.54
C GLY A 259 9.54 -1.02 -29.56
N GLU A 260 10.15 -2.17 -29.52
CA GLU A 260 11.22 -2.59 -30.44
C GLU A 260 10.71 -2.64 -31.91
N LYS A 261 10.71 -1.50 -32.59
CA LYS A 261 10.72 -1.54 -34.06
C LYS A 261 12.14 -1.97 -34.49
N GLY A 262 12.26 -3.18 -35.02
CA GLY A 262 13.51 -3.72 -35.53
C GLY A 262 14.19 -2.76 -36.52
N GLY A 263 15.20 -2.05 -36.09
CA GLY A 263 16.00 -1.15 -36.88
C GLY A 263 17.19 -0.60 -36.08
N THR A 264 18.26 -0.27 -36.77
CA THR A 264 19.54 0.23 -36.26
C THR A 264 19.48 1.47 -35.36
N ALA A 265 18.31 2.12 -35.22
CA ALA A 265 18.06 3.22 -34.27
C ALA A 265 17.85 2.76 -32.82
N SER A 266 17.71 1.45 -32.56
CA SER A 266 17.38 0.86 -31.26
C SER A 266 18.54 0.85 -30.24
N ARG A 267 19.78 1.13 -30.64
CA ARG A 267 20.94 1.03 -29.73
C ARG A 267 20.96 2.06 -28.59
N ASN A 268 20.32 3.22 -28.77
CA ASN A 268 20.28 4.28 -27.74
C ASN A 268 19.04 4.24 -26.82
N ARG A 269 18.06 3.34 -27.05
CA ARG A 269 16.80 3.24 -26.30
C ARG A 269 16.73 2.05 -25.32
N LYS A 270 17.83 1.36 -25.10
CA LYS A 270 17.86 0.06 -24.39
C LYS A 270 17.29 0.03 -22.98
N ASN A 271 16.99 1.19 -22.34
CA ASN A 271 16.51 1.24 -20.94
C ASN A 271 15.38 2.27 -20.77
N GLN A 272 14.53 2.47 -21.78
CA GLN A 272 13.40 3.39 -21.72
C GLN A 272 12.13 2.67 -22.16
N SER A 273 11.04 2.96 -21.49
CA SER A 273 9.69 2.51 -21.85
C SER A 273 8.69 3.65 -21.73
N ALA A 274 7.68 3.63 -22.56
CA ALA A 274 6.53 4.51 -22.44
C ALA A 274 5.30 3.80 -22.95
N TYR A 275 4.18 3.98 -22.26
CA TYR A 275 2.91 3.47 -22.73
C TYR A 275 1.76 4.41 -22.41
N LEU A 276 0.68 4.26 -23.15
CA LEU A 276 -0.63 4.83 -22.89
C LEU A 276 -1.63 3.70 -22.78
N ALA A 277 -2.49 3.75 -21.77
CA ALA A 277 -3.56 2.78 -21.57
C ALA A 277 -4.89 3.49 -21.29
N SER A 278 -5.98 2.88 -21.71
CA SER A 278 -7.34 3.35 -21.44
C SER A 278 -8.25 2.17 -21.14
N GLU A 279 -9.20 2.39 -20.26
CA GLU A 279 -10.28 1.46 -19.93
C GLU A 279 -11.61 2.20 -20.00
N TYR A 280 -12.60 1.61 -20.65
CA TYR A 280 -14.00 1.99 -20.53
C TYR A 280 -14.81 0.79 -20.03
N SER A 281 -15.67 1.01 -19.03
CA SER A 281 -16.54 -0.01 -18.46
C SER A 281 -17.95 0.52 -18.30
N PHE A 282 -18.94 -0.33 -18.62
CA PHE A 282 -20.36 -0.06 -18.44
C PHE A 282 -21.06 -1.30 -17.87
N THR A 283 -22.02 -1.10 -16.94
CA THR A 283 -22.92 -2.17 -16.50
C THR A 283 -24.20 -1.58 -15.88
N ASN A 284 -25.31 -2.26 -16.06
CA ASN A 284 -26.57 -2.00 -15.35
C ASN A 284 -26.65 -2.75 -14.02
N SER A 285 -25.73 -3.71 -13.78
CA SER A 285 -25.76 -4.58 -12.61
C SER A 285 -27.06 -5.38 -12.48
N TYR A 286 -27.19 -6.15 -11.41
CA TYR A 286 -28.31 -7.09 -11.17
C TYR A 286 -29.50 -6.49 -10.39
N PHE A 287 -29.48 -5.19 -10.13
CA PHE A 287 -30.56 -4.50 -9.41
C PHE A 287 -31.72 -4.15 -10.35
N ASP A 288 -32.94 -4.12 -9.79
CA ASP A 288 -34.16 -3.73 -10.52
C ASP A 288 -34.07 -2.28 -11.02
N ASN A 289 -33.42 -1.41 -10.23
CA ASN A 289 -33.08 -0.04 -10.65
C ASN A 289 -31.71 -0.07 -11.35
N PRO A 290 -31.64 0.09 -12.70
CA PRO A 290 -30.40 -0.01 -13.45
C PRO A 290 -29.37 0.99 -12.94
N GLN A 291 -28.17 0.51 -12.65
CA GLN A 291 -27.12 1.35 -12.10
C GLN A 291 -26.48 2.30 -13.12
N HIS A 292 -26.58 2.00 -14.40
CA HIS A 292 -25.95 2.78 -15.47
C HIS A 292 -24.50 3.16 -15.14
N PHE A 293 -23.78 2.23 -14.47
CA PHE A 293 -22.41 2.47 -14.07
C PHE A 293 -21.52 2.66 -15.29
N ASN A 294 -20.89 3.83 -15.36
CA ASN A 294 -19.94 4.20 -16.40
C ASN A 294 -18.61 4.55 -15.77
N ARG A 295 -17.52 4.03 -16.31
CA ARG A 295 -16.16 4.34 -15.88
C ARG A 295 -15.24 4.52 -17.07
N LEU A 296 -14.48 5.60 -17.06
CA LEU A 296 -13.42 5.88 -18.04
C LEU A 296 -12.11 6.11 -17.27
N ASN A 297 -11.09 5.35 -17.62
CA ASN A 297 -9.72 5.49 -17.15
C ASN A 297 -8.77 5.77 -18.31
N VAL A 298 -7.85 6.70 -18.12
CA VAL A 298 -6.72 6.93 -19.02
C VAL A 298 -5.46 7.06 -18.18
N MET A 299 -4.39 6.35 -18.54
CA MET A 299 -3.11 6.37 -17.84
C MET A 299 -1.96 6.36 -18.85
N GLY A 300 -0.99 7.27 -18.65
CA GLY A 300 0.28 7.28 -19.36
C GLY A 300 1.44 7.10 -18.37
N LYS A 301 2.43 6.28 -18.73
CA LYS A 301 3.65 6.12 -17.94
C LYS A 301 4.88 6.16 -18.84
N TYR A 302 5.92 6.85 -18.36
CA TYR A 302 7.26 6.86 -18.93
C TYR A 302 8.25 6.38 -17.86
N HIS A 303 9.16 5.50 -18.24
CA HIS A 303 10.30 5.09 -17.42
C HIS A 303 11.57 5.18 -18.26
N GLY A 304 12.65 5.74 -17.66
CA GLY A 304 13.92 5.88 -18.37
C GLY A 304 15.03 6.45 -17.49
N HIS A 305 16.22 6.62 -18.07
CA HIS A 305 17.38 7.15 -17.37
C HIS A 305 17.55 8.66 -17.59
N ILE A 306 17.95 9.35 -16.53
CA ILE A 306 18.51 10.71 -16.57
C ILE A 306 19.98 10.60 -16.16
N GLY A 307 20.89 10.75 -17.15
CA GLY A 307 22.31 10.49 -16.92
C GLY A 307 22.62 9.01 -16.67
N ALA A 308 23.74 8.72 -16.02
CA ALA A 308 24.23 7.35 -15.83
C ALA A 308 23.61 6.63 -14.63
N ASN A 309 23.16 7.37 -13.61
CA ASN A 309 22.91 6.83 -12.28
C ASN A 309 21.49 7.10 -11.74
N THR A 310 20.63 7.77 -12.51
CA THR A 310 19.28 8.14 -12.06
C THR A 310 18.23 7.59 -13.01
N ASN A 311 17.27 6.85 -12.45
CA ASN A 311 16.04 6.48 -13.14
C ASN A 311 14.95 7.50 -12.84
N LEU A 312 14.21 7.87 -13.89
CA LEU A 312 12.99 8.66 -13.81
C LEU A 312 11.80 7.81 -14.18
N THR A 313 10.76 7.85 -13.36
CA THR A 313 9.44 7.33 -13.72
C THR A 313 8.42 8.47 -13.61
N LEU A 314 7.72 8.75 -14.71
CA LEU A 314 6.61 9.71 -14.76
C LEU A 314 5.31 8.96 -14.99
N THR A 315 4.29 9.27 -14.20
CA THR A 315 2.95 8.71 -14.37
C THR A 315 1.93 9.84 -14.35
N GLY A 316 1.06 9.88 -15.36
CA GLY A 316 -0.12 10.74 -15.39
C GLY A 316 -1.36 9.87 -15.59
N SER A 317 -2.43 10.13 -14.86
CA SER A 317 -3.70 9.43 -15.03
C SER A 317 -4.88 10.33 -14.80
N THR A 318 -5.99 10.02 -15.46
CA THR A 318 -7.29 10.64 -15.21
C THR A 318 -8.38 9.59 -15.24
N PHE A 319 -9.37 9.79 -14.40
CA PHE A 319 -10.47 8.88 -14.16
C PHE A 319 -11.76 9.66 -13.96
N TRP A 320 -12.85 9.11 -14.45
CA TRP A 320 -14.19 9.58 -14.20
C TRP A 320 -15.16 8.39 -14.14
N SER A 321 -16.10 8.41 -13.20
CA SER A 321 -17.22 7.47 -13.15
C SER A 321 -18.51 8.12 -12.69
N LYS A 322 -19.61 7.54 -13.11
CA LYS A 322 -20.97 7.95 -12.72
C LYS A 322 -21.86 6.72 -12.61
N TRP A 323 -22.74 6.72 -11.62
CA TRP A 323 -23.63 5.58 -11.37
C TRP A 323 -24.91 5.99 -10.64
N ASN A 324 -25.95 5.13 -10.74
CA ASN A 324 -27.03 5.06 -9.78
C ASN A 324 -26.79 3.90 -8.82
N HIS A 325 -27.43 3.88 -7.67
CA HIS A 325 -27.42 2.74 -6.76
C HIS A 325 -28.79 2.55 -6.10
N SER A 326 -28.97 1.38 -5.48
CA SER A 326 -30.25 1.00 -4.87
C SER A 326 -30.35 1.41 -3.41
N GLY A 327 -29.22 1.78 -2.79
CA GLY A 327 -29.14 2.06 -1.36
C GLY A 327 -29.39 0.82 -0.49
N GLN A 328 -29.51 1.04 0.80
CA GLN A 328 -29.92 0.03 1.77
C GLN A 328 -31.44 -0.01 1.89
N ILE A 329 -32.03 -1.20 1.89
CA ILE A 329 -33.46 -1.40 1.92
C ILE A 329 -33.84 -1.92 3.31
N PRO A 330 -34.75 -1.20 4.06
CA PRO A 330 -35.27 -1.71 5.33
C PRO A 330 -36.12 -2.97 5.10
N ASP A 331 -36.02 -3.98 5.96
CA ASP A 331 -36.79 -5.22 5.87
C ASP A 331 -38.31 -4.92 5.77
N ARG A 332 -38.80 -3.94 6.51
CA ARG A 332 -40.22 -3.50 6.45
C ARG A 332 -40.66 -3.03 5.06
N ALA A 333 -39.76 -2.53 4.22
CA ALA A 333 -40.11 -2.11 2.86
C ALA A 333 -40.34 -3.32 1.97
N ILE A 334 -39.57 -4.40 2.18
CA ILE A 334 -39.75 -5.69 1.49
C ILE A 334 -41.04 -6.38 1.99
N GLU A 335 -41.23 -6.46 3.31
CA GLU A 335 -42.41 -7.08 3.94
C GLU A 335 -43.74 -6.42 3.54
N SER A 336 -43.74 -5.08 3.40
CA SER A 336 -44.89 -4.33 2.94
C SER A 336 -45.16 -4.39 1.42
N GLY A 337 -44.22 -4.96 0.67
CA GLY A 337 -44.26 -5.00 -0.80
C GLY A 337 -44.01 -3.65 -1.46
N LEU A 338 -43.42 -2.69 -0.74
CA LEU A 338 -43.04 -1.39 -1.30
C LEU A 338 -41.95 -1.56 -2.37
N THR A 339 -40.99 -2.48 -2.16
CA THR A 339 -39.96 -2.83 -3.11
C THR A 339 -39.52 -4.28 -2.96
N GLY A 340 -38.86 -4.85 -3.99
CA GLY A 340 -38.25 -6.18 -3.93
C GLY A 340 -36.86 -6.18 -3.28
N PHE A 341 -36.31 -7.36 -3.05
CA PHE A 341 -34.98 -7.53 -2.45
C PHE A 341 -33.86 -6.85 -3.26
N PHE A 342 -33.98 -6.83 -4.58
CA PHE A 342 -33.06 -6.17 -5.50
C PHE A 342 -33.55 -4.79 -5.95
N GLY A 343 -34.60 -4.27 -5.37
CA GLY A 343 -35.20 -3.00 -5.73
C GLY A 343 -34.48 -1.78 -5.14
N SER A 344 -35.19 -0.66 -5.12
CA SER A 344 -34.73 0.59 -4.49
C SER A 344 -35.94 1.30 -3.87
N VAL A 345 -35.76 1.89 -2.70
CA VAL A 345 -36.78 2.77 -2.09
C VAL A 345 -36.69 4.18 -2.69
N ASP A 346 -35.45 4.63 -2.98
CA ASP A 346 -35.20 5.91 -3.64
C ASP A 346 -34.38 5.67 -4.93
N PRO A 347 -35.01 5.64 -6.11
CA PRO A 347 -34.31 5.38 -7.37
C PRO A 347 -33.41 6.56 -7.81
N THR A 348 -33.41 7.68 -7.09
CA THR A 348 -32.57 8.84 -7.38
C THR A 348 -31.23 8.81 -6.66
N GLU A 349 -30.92 7.76 -5.88
CA GLU A 349 -29.61 7.57 -5.29
C GLU A 349 -28.54 7.29 -6.33
N GLY A 350 -27.27 7.65 -6.02
CA GLY A 350 -26.11 7.44 -6.89
C GLY A 350 -25.07 8.53 -6.76
N GLY A 351 -24.11 8.60 -7.69
CA GLY A 351 -23.06 9.58 -7.57
C GLY A 351 -22.15 9.67 -8.78
N GLU A 352 -21.13 10.49 -8.63
CA GLU A 352 -20.02 10.57 -9.56
C GLU A 352 -18.69 10.82 -8.83
N THR A 353 -17.62 10.25 -9.36
CA THR A 353 -16.26 10.48 -8.89
C THR A 353 -15.32 10.79 -10.04
N SER A 354 -14.28 11.55 -9.74
CA SER A 354 -13.22 11.83 -10.70
C SER A 354 -11.89 11.98 -10.00
N ARG A 355 -10.81 11.54 -10.65
CA ARG A 355 -9.46 11.71 -10.12
C ARG A 355 -8.47 11.97 -11.23
N THR A 356 -7.63 12.99 -11.06
CA THR A 356 -6.47 13.24 -11.93
C THR A 356 -5.23 13.21 -11.09
N ASN A 357 -4.22 12.44 -11.52
CA ASN A 357 -2.98 12.26 -10.77
C ASN A 357 -1.78 12.59 -11.65
N PHE A 358 -0.74 13.09 -10.99
CA PHE A 358 0.61 13.17 -11.52
C PHE A 358 1.59 12.64 -10.47
N ASN A 359 2.53 11.79 -10.88
CA ASN A 359 3.53 11.19 -10.01
C ASN A 359 4.87 11.16 -10.73
N ALA A 360 5.91 11.71 -10.11
CA ALA A 360 7.29 11.70 -10.60
C ALA A 360 8.20 11.07 -9.55
N GLN A 361 8.91 10.00 -9.93
CA GLN A 361 9.84 9.29 -9.08
C GLN A 361 11.25 9.34 -9.66
N PHE A 362 12.21 9.68 -8.81
CA PHE A 362 13.63 9.70 -9.12
C PHE A 362 14.34 8.70 -8.20
N VAL A 363 15.05 7.75 -8.79
CA VAL A 363 15.83 6.76 -8.05
C VAL A 363 17.28 6.87 -8.51
N THR A 364 18.14 7.35 -7.62
CA THR A 364 19.55 7.62 -7.91
C THR A 364 20.44 6.68 -7.11
N VAL A 365 21.38 6.01 -7.81
CA VAL A 365 22.46 5.27 -7.17
C VAL A 365 23.70 6.15 -7.14
N THR A 366 24.22 6.43 -5.94
CA THR A 366 25.44 7.23 -5.79
C THR A 366 26.69 6.41 -6.16
N PRO A 367 27.83 7.05 -6.42
CA PRO A 367 29.09 6.35 -6.67
C PRO A 367 29.53 5.41 -5.53
N ARG A 368 29.06 5.66 -4.30
CA ARG A 368 29.25 4.80 -3.14
C ARG A 368 28.19 3.70 -3.02
N ASN A 369 27.37 3.51 -4.04
CA ASN A 369 26.28 2.54 -4.11
C ASN A 369 25.14 2.77 -3.07
N ASN A 370 24.98 3.99 -2.56
CA ASN A 370 23.84 4.35 -1.76
C ASN A 370 22.65 4.68 -2.66
N LEU A 371 21.43 4.40 -2.20
CA LEU A 371 20.22 4.63 -2.95
C LEU A 371 19.52 5.88 -2.43
N ILE A 372 19.22 6.82 -3.31
CA ILE A 372 18.41 8.00 -3.02
C ILE A 372 17.13 7.89 -3.83
N LYS A 373 15.97 7.94 -3.14
CA LYS A 373 14.67 7.97 -3.76
C LYS A 373 14.00 9.29 -3.47
N ASN A 374 13.44 9.91 -4.49
CA ASN A 374 12.61 11.09 -4.37
C ASN A 374 11.34 10.90 -5.18
N GLN A 375 10.23 11.24 -4.59
CA GLN A 375 8.92 11.19 -5.24
C GLN A 375 8.18 12.47 -4.96
N VAL A 376 7.62 13.08 -5.99
CA VAL A 376 6.65 14.17 -5.89
C VAL A 376 5.36 13.74 -6.55
N PHE A 377 4.23 14.06 -5.93
CA PHE A 377 2.93 13.70 -6.48
C PHE A 377 1.90 14.80 -6.28
N TYR A 378 0.95 14.82 -7.18
CA TYR A 378 -0.23 15.66 -7.15
C TYR A 378 -1.46 14.83 -7.47
N GLY A 379 -2.56 15.09 -6.77
CA GLY A 379 -3.86 14.50 -7.05
C GLY A 379 -4.96 15.57 -6.97
N ASN A 380 -5.91 15.55 -7.90
CA ASN A 380 -7.17 16.25 -7.80
C ASN A 380 -8.28 15.21 -7.76
N TYR A 381 -9.09 15.21 -6.70
CA TYR A 381 -10.17 14.24 -6.51
C TYR A 381 -11.49 14.98 -6.36
N GLY A 382 -12.50 14.58 -7.15
CA GLY A 382 -13.87 15.07 -7.07
C GLY A 382 -14.81 13.95 -6.69
N PHE A 383 -15.74 14.26 -5.81
CA PHE A 383 -16.73 13.32 -5.27
C PHE A 383 -18.09 14.01 -5.12
N GLU A 384 -19.13 13.33 -5.54
CA GLU A 384 -20.52 13.68 -5.27
C GLU A 384 -21.34 12.40 -5.10
N LEU A 385 -22.04 12.28 -3.98
CA LEU A 385 -22.85 11.11 -3.63
C LEU A 385 -24.20 11.58 -3.11
N TYR A 386 -25.24 10.91 -3.54
CA TYR A 386 -26.61 11.02 -3.03
C TYR A 386 -27.00 9.67 -2.44
N SER A 387 -27.29 9.64 -1.13
CA SER A 387 -27.69 8.44 -0.39
C SER A 387 -28.95 8.73 0.43
N ASN A 388 -29.79 7.74 0.62
CA ASN A 388 -31.02 7.90 1.38
C ASN A 388 -31.13 6.82 2.46
N PHE A 389 -30.78 7.18 3.70
CA PHE A 389 -30.90 6.32 4.89
C PHE A 389 -32.05 6.74 5.82
N THR A 390 -32.49 7.96 5.68
CA THR A 390 -33.48 8.58 6.56
C THR A 390 -34.87 8.56 5.95
N PHE A 391 -34.98 8.49 4.63
CA PHE A 391 -36.17 8.48 3.79
C PHE A 391 -37.08 9.70 4.02
N PHE A 392 -37.71 9.79 5.15
CA PHE A 392 -38.70 10.84 5.48
C PHE A 392 -38.37 11.57 6.79
N LEU A 393 -37.11 11.61 7.22
CA LEU A 393 -36.72 12.21 8.50
C LEU A 393 -36.83 13.74 8.51
N ARG A 394 -36.43 14.40 7.43
CA ARG A 394 -36.43 15.88 7.30
C ARG A 394 -37.66 16.40 6.60
N ASP A 395 -38.18 15.65 5.64
CA ASP A 395 -39.42 15.95 4.96
C ASP A 395 -40.35 14.72 5.03
N SER A 396 -41.27 14.75 5.97
CA SER A 396 -42.18 13.63 6.24
C SER A 396 -43.23 13.38 5.14
N ILE A 397 -43.34 14.28 4.17
CA ILE A 397 -44.31 14.20 3.07
C ILE A 397 -43.66 13.74 1.78
N ASN A 398 -42.58 14.41 1.39
CA ASN A 398 -41.96 14.20 0.06
C ASN A 398 -40.66 13.37 0.12
N GLY A 399 -40.17 13.07 1.31
CA GLY A 399 -38.90 12.39 1.52
C GLY A 399 -37.70 13.31 1.38
N ASP A 400 -36.54 12.81 1.84
CA ASP A 400 -35.27 13.50 1.79
C ASP A 400 -34.12 12.49 1.55
N GLN A 401 -32.99 12.98 1.07
CA GLN A 401 -31.78 12.24 0.88
C GLN A 401 -30.57 13.07 1.33
N ILE A 402 -29.44 12.45 1.56
CA ILE A 402 -28.18 13.08 1.91
C ILE A 402 -27.34 13.28 0.65
N ARG A 403 -26.83 14.49 0.47
CA ARG A 403 -25.81 14.81 -0.54
C ARG A 403 -24.49 15.07 0.13
N GLN A 404 -23.46 14.36 -0.30
CA GLN A 404 -22.06 14.57 0.12
C GLN A 404 -21.23 14.98 -1.09
N LYS A 405 -20.50 16.09 -0.98
CA LYS A 405 -19.76 16.64 -2.11
C LYS A 405 -18.47 17.29 -1.68
N GLU A 406 -17.42 17.09 -2.46
CA GLU A 406 -16.19 17.87 -2.38
C GLU A 406 -15.35 17.77 -3.65
N ARG A 407 -14.42 18.70 -3.80
CA ARG A 407 -13.27 18.58 -4.70
C ARG A 407 -12.02 19.05 -3.96
N ARG A 408 -11.00 18.16 -3.92
CA ARG A 408 -9.75 18.44 -3.21
C ARG A 408 -8.53 18.35 -4.09
N ASN A 409 -7.52 19.12 -3.69
CA ASN A 409 -6.16 18.97 -4.19
C ASN A 409 -5.30 18.32 -3.11
N LEU A 410 -4.47 17.38 -3.54
CA LEU A 410 -3.53 16.66 -2.72
C LEU A 410 -2.13 16.83 -3.31
N PHE A 411 -1.17 17.26 -2.48
CA PHE A 411 0.24 17.43 -2.84
C PHE A 411 1.11 16.60 -1.90
N GLY A 412 2.20 16.06 -2.39
CA GLY A 412 3.11 15.41 -1.49
C GLY A 412 4.50 15.13 -2.04
N TYR A 413 5.35 14.76 -1.10
CA TYR A 413 6.74 14.37 -1.30
C TYR A 413 7.09 13.20 -0.41
N ASN A 414 7.77 12.21 -0.98
CA ASN A 414 8.42 11.12 -0.27
C ASN A 414 9.89 11.08 -0.66
N GLY A 415 10.78 11.19 0.32
CA GLY A 415 12.22 11.09 0.13
C GLY A 415 12.82 10.02 1.02
N SER A 416 13.80 9.25 0.52
CA SER A 416 14.58 8.34 1.35
C SER A 416 16.01 8.20 0.85
N TYR A 417 16.92 8.01 1.81
CA TYR A 417 18.32 7.67 1.62
C TYR A 417 18.59 6.33 2.27
N ILE A 418 19.13 5.39 1.51
CA ILE A 418 19.44 4.04 1.97
C ILE A 418 20.94 3.79 1.76
N THR A 419 21.61 3.36 2.82
CA THR A 419 23.04 3.01 2.80
C THR A 419 23.27 1.69 3.49
N GLU A 420 24.26 0.94 3.01
CA GLU A 420 24.69 -0.32 3.59
C GLU A 420 26.11 -0.19 4.10
N SER A 421 26.38 -0.76 5.27
CA SER A 421 27.70 -0.78 5.87
C SER A 421 27.95 -2.10 6.59
N THR A 422 29.23 -2.42 6.86
CA THR A 422 29.64 -3.63 7.56
C THR A 422 30.66 -3.26 8.61
N ILE A 423 30.42 -3.69 9.85
CA ILE A 423 31.37 -3.53 10.96
C ILE A 423 31.70 -4.93 11.52
N GLY A 424 32.91 -5.38 11.27
CA GLY A 424 33.29 -6.76 11.59
C GLY A 424 32.51 -7.76 10.73
N LYS A 425 31.66 -8.59 11.38
CA LYS A 425 30.78 -9.56 10.71
C LYS A 425 29.32 -9.10 10.66
N THR A 426 29.02 -7.94 11.22
CA THR A 426 27.65 -7.41 11.34
C THR A 426 27.36 -6.49 10.16
N HIS A 427 26.24 -6.74 9.48
CA HIS A 427 25.78 -5.93 8.36
C HIS A 427 24.67 -4.97 8.83
N PHE A 428 24.73 -3.73 8.36
CA PHE A 428 23.82 -2.67 8.68
C PHE A 428 23.18 -2.15 7.40
N THR A 429 21.86 -1.98 7.39
CA THR A 429 21.15 -1.22 6.36
C THR A 429 20.41 -0.08 7.03
N THR A 430 20.93 1.13 6.86
CA THR A 430 20.34 2.36 7.38
C THR A 430 19.42 2.99 6.35
N THR A 431 18.20 3.31 6.73
CA THR A 431 17.24 4.08 5.91
C THR A 431 16.85 5.33 6.66
N LEU A 432 17.08 6.50 6.06
CA LEU A 432 16.60 7.79 6.53
C LEU A 432 15.57 8.32 5.55
N GLY A 433 14.48 8.90 6.05
CA GLY A 433 13.47 9.42 5.13
C GLY A 433 12.68 10.60 5.67
N ALA A 434 12.08 11.33 4.72
CA ALA A 434 11.21 12.46 4.95
C ALA A 434 9.97 12.35 4.08
N GLN A 435 8.81 12.72 4.63
CA GLN A 435 7.54 12.72 3.92
C GLN A 435 6.79 14.01 4.20
N TYR A 436 6.07 14.48 3.20
CA TYR A 436 5.18 15.62 3.30
C TYR A 436 3.89 15.33 2.51
N ARG A 437 2.77 15.69 3.09
CA ARG A 437 1.46 15.63 2.44
C ARG A 437 0.63 16.83 2.85
N GLN A 438 -0.08 17.41 1.88
CA GLN A 438 -1.07 18.45 2.11
C GLN A 438 -2.34 18.14 1.33
N ASP A 439 -3.49 18.19 2.00
CA ASP A 439 -4.83 18.06 1.45
C ASP A 439 -5.59 19.37 1.62
N ILE A 440 -6.19 19.89 0.54
CA ILE A 440 -6.90 21.15 0.52
C ILE A 440 -8.26 21.00 -0.16
N THR A 441 -9.34 21.38 0.53
CA THR A 441 -10.66 21.59 -0.07
C THR A 441 -11.01 23.07 -0.05
N GLY A 442 -11.75 23.54 -1.04
CA GLY A 442 -12.12 24.94 -1.19
C GLY A 442 -10.99 25.86 -1.66
N GLY A 443 -11.27 27.13 -1.84
CA GLY A 443 -10.30 28.13 -2.26
C GLY A 443 -10.13 28.27 -3.77
N LYS A 444 -8.93 28.68 -4.20
CA LYS A 444 -8.55 28.81 -5.62
C LYS A 444 -8.04 27.48 -6.15
N ASN A 445 -7.91 27.29 -7.45
CA ASN A 445 -7.36 26.11 -8.11
C ASN A 445 -8.32 24.89 -8.25
N GLY A 446 -9.63 25.14 -8.41
CA GLY A 446 -10.59 24.09 -8.75
C GLY A 446 -10.98 23.17 -7.60
N ALA A 447 -10.51 23.41 -6.37
CA ALA A 447 -11.04 22.73 -5.20
C ALA A 447 -12.36 23.36 -4.76
N THR A 448 -13.30 22.56 -4.22
CA THR A 448 -14.56 23.04 -3.66
C THR A 448 -14.65 22.74 -2.17
N PRO A 449 -15.46 23.48 -1.39
CA PRO A 449 -15.71 23.12 -0.01
C PRO A 449 -16.23 21.70 0.14
N THR A 450 -15.95 21.08 1.28
CA THR A 450 -16.61 19.84 1.72
C THR A 450 -18.01 20.18 2.16
N GLU A 451 -19.00 19.47 1.64
CA GLU A 451 -20.43 19.70 1.88
C GLU A 451 -21.14 18.42 2.29
N LEU A 452 -22.00 18.52 3.31
CA LEU A 452 -23.05 17.59 3.66
C LEU A 452 -24.36 18.37 3.66
N SER A 453 -25.29 17.99 2.80
CA SER A 453 -26.59 18.65 2.64
C SER A 453 -27.72 17.62 2.64
N TYR A 454 -28.89 18.03 3.10
CA TYR A 454 -30.15 17.32 2.85
C TYR A 454 -30.75 17.86 1.56
N THR A 455 -31.12 16.94 0.67
CA THR A 455 -31.64 17.28 -0.66
C THR A 455 -32.88 16.45 -0.99
N ARG A 456 -33.54 16.79 -2.09
CA ARG A 456 -34.65 16.03 -2.67
C ARG A 456 -34.37 15.80 -4.16
N ASN A 457 -34.52 14.56 -4.60
CA ASN A 457 -34.38 14.15 -6.00
C ASN A 457 -33.14 14.71 -6.72
N ARG A 458 -32.01 14.82 -6.02
CA ARG A 458 -30.73 15.39 -6.47
C ARG A 458 -30.79 16.88 -6.90
N THR A 459 -31.92 17.53 -6.87
CA THR A 459 -32.12 18.85 -7.48
C THR A 459 -32.34 19.98 -6.46
N GLU A 460 -33.05 19.72 -5.38
CA GLU A 460 -33.40 20.70 -4.38
C GLU A 460 -32.57 20.51 -3.11
N THR A 461 -31.86 21.53 -2.67
CA THR A 461 -31.18 21.54 -1.38
C THR A 461 -32.13 22.06 -0.30
N LEU A 462 -32.51 21.18 0.62
CA LEU A 462 -33.40 21.52 1.74
C LEU A 462 -32.65 22.25 2.86
N GLU A 463 -31.48 21.71 3.22
CA GLU A 463 -30.62 22.24 4.29
C GLU A 463 -29.15 21.86 4.03
N ARG A 464 -28.21 22.76 4.38
CA ARG A 464 -26.80 22.44 4.49
C ARG A 464 -26.44 22.14 5.94
N ALA A 465 -26.12 20.87 6.23
CA ALA A 465 -25.75 20.44 7.58
C ALA A 465 -24.28 20.73 7.91
N LYS A 466 -23.36 20.58 6.91
CA LYS A 466 -21.93 20.95 7.03
C LYS A 466 -21.46 21.55 5.71
N TYR A 467 -20.72 22.64 5.81
CA TYR A 467 -20.14 23.31 4.63
C TYR A 467 -18.88 24.07 5.02
N GLY A 468 -17.73 23.65 4.50
CA GLY A 468 -16.49 24.28 4.92
C GLY A 468 -15.26 23.84 4.15
N ASN A 469 -14.17 24.55 4.40
CA ASN A 469 -12.86 24.31 3.79
C ASN A 469 -11.93 23.57 4.77
N ILE A 470 -11.27 22.53 4.29
CA ILE A 470 -10.29 21.74 5.00
C ILE A 470 -8.90 22.06 4.44
N ASN A 471 -7.90 22.23 5.34
CA ASN A 471 -6.49 22.28 4.98
C ASN A 471 -5.70 21.46 6.01
N GLU A 472 -5.19 20.32 5.59
CA GLU A 472 -4.46 19.37 6.42
C GLU A 472 -3.05 19.21 5.91
N ILE A 473 -2.09 19.24 6.84
CA ILE A 473 -0.67 19.00 6.57
C ILE A 473 -0.18 17.89 7.47
N ASN A 474 0.50 16.90 6.88
CA ASN A 474 1.32 15.93 7.58
C ASN A 474 2.76 16.05 7.09
N ALA A 475 3.69 16.26 8.01
CA ALA A 475 5.12 16.21 7.75
C ALA A 475 5.76 15.17 8.67
N ALA A 476 6.64 14.32 8.13
CA ALA A 476 7.26 13.24 8.88
C ALA A 476 8.73 13.06 8.56
N LEU A 477 9.48 12.65 9.58
CA LEU A 477 10.85 12.16 9.47
C LEU A 477 10.91 10.75 10.06
N TYR A 478 11.71 9.87 9.46
CA TYR A 478 11.93 8.53 10.00
C TYR A 478 13.35 8.05 9.78
N ALA A 479 13.76 7.18 10.69
CA ALA A 479 15.00 6.42 10.61
C ALA A 479 14.68 4.95 10.87
N ASP A 480 15.29 4.05 10.13
CA ASP A 480 15.11 2.60 10.20
C ASP A 480 16.48 1.94 10.04
N GLU A 481 16.82 1.05 10.96
CA GLU A 481 18.07 0.32 10.98
C GLU A 481 17.81 -1.17 10.98
N LEU A 482 18.24 -1.86 9.92
CA LEU A 482 18.27 -3.32 9.87
C LEU A 482 19.68 -3.78 10.19
N VAL A 483 19.82 -4.62 11.22
CA VAL A 483 21.10 -5.14 11.71
C VAL A 483 21.09 -6.65 11.62
N GLU A 484 21.92 -7.21 10.74
CA GLU A 484 22.16 -8.66 10.65
C GLU A 484 23.29 -9.01 11.62
N LEU A 485 22.95 -9.33 12.87
CA LEU A 485 23.90 -9.65 13.95
C LEU A 485 24.62 -10.98 13.70
N SER A 486 23.96 -11.91 13.03
CA SER A 486 24.49 -13.21 12.63
C SER A 486 23.65 -13.79 11.49
N ASP A 487 24.10 -14.90 10.89
CA ASP A 487 23.33 -15.65 9.89
C ASP A 487 21.95 -16.13 10.38
N ARG A 488 21.70 -16.06 11.69
CA ARG A 488 20.42 -16.53 12.29
C ARG A 488 19.60 -15.44 12.93
N PHE A 489 20.21 -14.32 13.31
CA PHE A 489 19.52 -13.31 14.10
C PHE A 489 19.62 -11.94 13.46
N THR A 490 18.47 -11.37 13.12
CA THR A 490 18.33 -10.05 12.53
C THR A 490 17.41 -9.20 13.39
N VAL A 491 17.80 -7.95 13.60
CA VAL A 491 17.03 -6.93 14.32
C VAL A 491 16.73 -5.80 13.35
N ASN A 492 15.48 -5.36 13.29
CA ASN A 492 15.12 -4.12 12.62
C ASN A 492 14.50 -3.17 13.65
N ALA A 493 15.13 -2.03 13.86
CA ALA A 493 14.67 -0.98 14.78
C ALA A 493 14.40 0.31 14.01
N GLY A 494 13.26 0.92 14.24
CA GLY A 494 12.88 2.14 13.55
C GLY A 494 12.18 3.13 14.47
N VAL A 495 12.28 4.40 14.12
CA VAL A 495 11.54 5.48 14.75
C VAL A 495 11.01 6.42 13.68
N ARG A 496 9.77 6.88 13.88
CA ARG A 496 9.12 7.87 13.05
C ARG A 496 8.52 8.96 13.91
N VAL A 497 8.66 10.19 13.45
CA VAL A 497 8.05 11.38 14.04
C VAL A 497 7.16 12.02 13.00
N ASP A 498 5.88 12.17 13.31
CA ASP A 498 4.89 12.85 12.49
C ASP A 498 4.44 14.13 13.16
N TYR A 499 4.27 15.19 12.37
CA TYR A 499 3.63 16.44 12.76
C TYR A 499 2.40 16.66 11.90
N PHE A 500 1.26 16.88 12.56
CA PHE A 500 0.00 17.20 11.90
C PHE A 500 -0.47 18.60 12.26
N ARG A 501 -1.03 19.26 11.25
CA ARG A 501 -1.79 20.48 11.38
C ARG A 501 -3.07 20.36 10.59
N SER A 502 -4.21 20.43 11.27
CA SER A 502 -5.54 20.45 10.67
C SER A 502 -6.16 21.83 10.85
N GLN A 503 -6.77 22.34 9.81
CA GLN A 503 -7.53 23.57 9.79
C GLN A 503 -8.88 23.31 9.13
N TYR A 504 -9.95 23.76 9.77
CA TYR A 504 -11.29 23.77 9.21
C TYR A 504 -11.87 25.18 9.27
N THR A 505 -12.43 25.65 8.16
CA THR A 505 -13.14 26.91 8.06
C THR A 505 -14.62 26.63 7.81
N ASP A 506 -15.44 26.88 8.81
CA ASP A 506 -16.90 26.74 8.71
C ASP A 506 -17.48 27.91 7.93
N LEU A 507 -18.09 27.61 6.80
CA LEU A 507 -18.72 28.59 5.90
C LEU A 507 -20.24 28.74 6.15
N LEU A 508 -20.84 27.94 7.03
CA LEU A 508 -22.23 28.12 7.47
C LEU A 508 -22.35 29.32 8.44
N LEU A 509 -21.29 29.57 9.20
CA LEU A 509 -21.26 30.67 10.14
C LEU A 509 -21.04 32.01 9.43
N GLN A 510 -21.67 33.05 9.92
CA GLN A 510 -21.53 34.42 9.41
C GLN A 510 -21.09 35.38 10.54
N PRO A 511 -19.84 35.90 10.50
CA PRO A 511 -18.79 35.63 9.52
C PRO A 511 -18.24 34.19 9.65
N ALA A 512 -17.65 33.67 8.55
CA ALA A 512 -17.02 32.35 8.53
C ALA A 512 -15.93 32.23 9.62
N GLN A 513 -15.95 31.11 10.34
CA GLN A 513 -15.03 30.87 11.44
C GLN A 513 -13.99 29.82 11.06
N THR A 514 -12.74 30.06 11.46
CA THR A 514 -11.61 29.15 11.20
C THR A 514 -11.02 28.65 12.51
N GLY A 515 -11.09 27.34 12.71
CA GLY A 515 -10.38 26.64 13.78
C GLY A 515 -9.10 25.96 13.30
N ARG A 516 -8.20 25.65 14.24
CA ARG A 516 -6.94 24.94 13.98
C ARG A 516 -6.60 23.98 15.10
N ALA A 517 -6.05 22.83 14.72
CA ALA A 517 -5.52 21.85 15.65
C ALA A 517 -4.13 21.39 15.15
N ARG A 518 -3.24 21.03 16.08
CA ARG A 518 -1.91 20.53 15.75
C ARG A 518 -1.43 19.55 16.81
N GLN A 519 -0.76 18.50 16.37
CA GLN A 519 -0.16 17.49 17.24
C GLN A 519 1.05 16.86 16.58
N ALA A 520 2.01 16.42 17.38
CA ALA A 520 3.10 15.55 16.95
C ALA A 520 3.00 14.21 17.66
N ILE A 521 3.46 13.14 16.99
CA ILE A 521 3.50 11.79 17.55
C ILE A 521 4.81 11.11 17.19
N VAL A 522 5.35 10.35 18.15
CA VAL A 522 6.53 9.49 17.95
C VAL A 522 6.09 8.05 17.90
N SER A 523 6.52 7.32 16.88
CA SER A 523 6.11 5.95 16.58
C SER A 523 7.32 5.02 16.47
N PRO A 524 7.79 4.42 17.59
CA PRO A 524 8.86 3.42 17.57
C PRO A 524 8.39 2.10 16.96
N LYS A 525 9.33 1.36 16.35
CA LYS A 525 9.16 0.05 15.73
C LYS A 525 10.32 -0.85 16.16
N LEU A 526 10.03 -2.13 16.42
CA LEU A 526 11.05 -3.14 16.68
C LEU A 526 10.60 -4.49 16.14
N ASN A 527 11.42 -5.07 15.28
CA ASN A 527 11.18 -6.37 14.68
C ASN A 527 12.40 -7.27 14.91
N LEU A 528 12.16 -8.47 15.37
CA LEU A 528 13.18 -9.48 15.66
C LEU A 528 12.91 -10.71 14.80
N TYR A 529 13.92 -11.20 14.11
CA TYR A 529 13.84 -12.39 13.27
C TYR A 529 14.91 -13.40 13.70
N TYR A 530 14.49 -14.64 13.93
CA TYR A 530 15.39 -15.73 14.29
C TYR A 530 15.21 -16.93 13.36
N THR A 531 16.21 -17.20 12.53
CA THR A 531 16.25 -18.32 11.62
C THR A 531 16.78 -19.56 12.35
N LEU A 532 15.86 -20.43 12.78
CA LEU A 532 16.20 -21.65 13.50
C LEU A 532 16.99 -22.62 12.59
N ASN A 533 16.52 -22.77 11.35
CA ASN A 533 17.15 -23.52 10.28
C ASN A 533 16.59 -23.03 8.93
N PRO A 534 17.10 -23.46 7.75
CA PRO A 534 16.63 -22.98 6.44
C PRO A 534 15.12 -23.18 6.14
N ARG A 535 14.42 -23.93 6.99
CA ARG A 535 12.98 -24.21 6.83
C ARG A 535 12.10 -23.48 7.83
N VAL A 536 12.67 -22.95 8.92
CA VAL A 536 11.91 -22.35 10.03
C VAL A 536 12.50 -21.01 10.44
N GLN A 537 11.70 -19.97 10.36
CA GLN A 537 12.01 -18.65 10.91
C GLN A 537 10.92 -18.24 11.90
N LEU A 538 11.35 -17.80 13.08
CA LEU A 538 10.50 -17.17 14.08
C LEU A 538 10.62 -15.66 13.93
N TYR A 539 9.53 -14.93 14.21
CA TYR A 539 9.58 -13.47 14.28
C TYR A 539 8.72 -12.91 15.40
N LEU A 540 9.18 -11.78 15.93
CA LEU A 540 8.42 -10.92 16.82
C LEU A 540 8.47 -9.51 16.25
N ASN A 541 7.32 -8.99 15.84
CA ASN A 541 7.19 -7.63 15.34
C ASN A 541 6.38 -6.80 16.35
N THR A 542 6.86 -5.61 16.68
CA THR A 542 6.17 -4.67 17.58
C THR A 542 6.20 -3.27 17.01
N CYS A 543 5.11 -2.53 17.19
CA CYS A 543 5.04 -1.16 16.74
C CYS A 543 4.09 -0.30 17.56
N LYS A 544 4.35 1.00 17.58
CA LYS A 544 3.35 2.02 17.78
C LYS A 544 2.92 2.54 16.40
N GLY A 545 1.62 2.49 16.10
CA GLY A 545 0.96 3.10 14.96
C GLY A 545 0.05 4.22 15.41
N PHE A 546 -0.65 4.84 14.49
CA PHE A 546 -1.67 5.85 14.74
C PHE A 546 -2.51 6.07 13.47
N HIS A 547 -3.69 6.69 13.63
CA HIS A 547 -4.40 7.36 12.56
C HIS A 547 -4.68 8.81 12.95
N SER A 548 -4.84 9.69 11.97
CA SER A 548 -5.30 11.06 12.20
C SER A 548 -6.83 11.08 12.13
N ASN A 549 -7.45 11.76 13.08
CA ASN A 549 -8.90 11.98 13.08
C ASN A 549 -9.31 13.12 12.15
N ASP A 550 -10.58 13.08 11.70
CA ASP A 550 -11.15 14.04 10.76
C ASP A 550 -11.09 15.50 11.29
N ALA A 551 -10.61 16.41 10.44
CA ALA A 551 -10.46 17.82 10.78
C ALA A 551 -11.77 18.48 11.26
N ARG A 552 -12.92 18.05 10.73
CA ARG A 552 -14.24 18.57 11.12
C ARG A 552 -14.63 18.18 12.54
N VAL A 553 -13.98 17.15 13.10
CA VAL A 553 -14.22 16.63 14.44
C VAL A 553 -13.24 17.18 15.47
N VAL A 554 -11.94 17.24 15.09
CA VAL A 554 -10.87 17.59 16.03
C VAL A 554 -10.57 19.10 16.08
N VAL A 555 -10.99 19.87 15.08
CA VAL A 555 -10.82 21.31 15.07
C VAL A 555 -11.96 21.99 15.88
N PRO A 556 -11.64 22.78 16.92
CA PRO A 556 -12.66 23.47 17.71
C PRO A 556 -13.44 24.49 16.87
N GLN A 557 -14.76 24.44 17.01
CA GLN A 557 -15.70 25.37 16.39
C GLN A 557 -16.62 25.94 17.47
N GLY A 558 -16.27 27.13 18.00
CA GLY A 558 -17.15 27.87 18.92
C GLY A 558 -17.42 27.27 20.31
N GLU A 559 -17.17 25.99 20.49
CA GLU A 559 -17.30 25.27 21.76
C GLU A 559 -15.91 25.02 22.38
N PRO A 560 -15.75 25.10 23.71
CA PRO A 560 -14.51 24.67 24.33
C PRO A 560 -14.24 23.19 24.01
N LEU A 561 -13.02 22.90 23.53
CA LEU A 561 -12.55 21.55 23.25
C LEU A 561 -12.93 20.63 24.43
N ARG A 562 -13.85 19.70 24.22
CA ARG A 562 -13.97 18.56 25.11
C ARG A 562 -12.63 17.81 25.07
N ARG A 563 -11.95 17.69 26.20
CA ARG A 563 -10.61 17.06 26.36
C ARG A 563 -10.49 15.62 25.85
N THR A 564 -11.54 15.05 25.27
CA THR A 564 -11.66 13.67 24.81
C THR A 564 -11.33 13.45 23.33
N ARG A 565 -11.05 14.51 22.55
CA ARG A 565 -10.80 14.39 21.11
C ARG A 565 -9.30 14.43 20.83
N GLU A 566 -8.69 13.27 20.73
CA GLU A 566 -7.29 13.17 20.27
C GLU A 566 -7.22 13.37 18.75
N ILE A 567 -6.25 14.17 18.29
CA ILE A 567 -6.00 14.37 16.87
C ILE A 567 -5.33 13.12 16.27
N LEU A 568 -4.41 12.50 17.04
CA LEU A 568 -3.57 11.37 16.64
C LEU A 568 -3.63 10.28 17.71
N PRO A 569 -4.72 9.51 17.83
CA PRO A 569 -4.79 8.41 18.77
C PRO A 569 -3.76 7.34 18.42
N GLY A 570 -2.99 6.95 19.45
CA GLY A 570 -1.95 5.94 19.30
C GLY A 570 -2.51 4.52 19.34
N ALA A 571 -1.88 3.63 18.58
CA ALA A 571 -2.17 2.21 18.56
C ALA A 571 -0.89 1.41 18.82
N TYR A 572 -0.94 0.40 19.69
CA TYR A 572 0.19 -0.47 20.01
C TYR A 572 -0.11 -1.88 19.55
N GLY A 573 0.79 -2.43 18.74
CA GLY A 573 0.59 -3.74 18.15
C GLY A 573 1.81 -4.64 18.24
N SER A 574 1.55 -5.97 18.35
CA SER A 574 2.57 -6.99 18.34
C SER A 574 2.08 -8.22 17.59
N ASP A 575 2.97 -8.84 16.80
CA ASP A 575 2.75 -10.13 16.14
C ASP A 575 3.91 -11.06 16.47
N LEU A 576 3.60 -12.23 17.03
CA LEU A 576 4.52 -13.35 17.22
C LEU A 576 4.18 -14.43 16.21
N GLY A 577 5.12 -14.78 15.35
CA GLY A 577 4.80 -15.73 14.28
C GLY A 577 5.95 -16.62 13.86
N VAL A 578 5.60 -17.55 12.96
CA VAL A 578 6.51 -18.51 12.37
C VAL A 578 6.27 -18.61 10.87
N ILE A 579 7.35 -18.60 10.11
CA ILE A 579 7.36 -18.98 8.69
C ILE A 579 7.97 -20.36 8.62
N PHE A 580 7.23 -21.32 8.05
CA PHE A 580 7.63 -22.72 7.92
C PHE A 580 7.57 -23.17 6.47
N LYS A 581 8.69 -23.67 5.96
CA LYS A 581 8.89 -24.18 4.59
C LYS A 581 9.41 -25.61 4.65
N PRO A 582 8.57 -26.63 4.89
CA PRO A 582 9.03 -28.00 5.04
C PRO A 582 9.70 -28.55 3.77
N PHE A 583 9.24 -28.09 2.61
CA PHE A 583 9.79 -28.41 1.29
C PHE A 583 9.53 -27.24 0.30
N PRO A 584 10.21 -27.19 -0.86
CA PRO A 584 10.21 -26.01 -1.76
C PRO A 584 8.83 -25.49 -2.19
N ARG A 585 7.84 -26.35 -2.27
CA ARG A 585 6.50 -26.04 -2.79
C ARG A 585 5.45 -25.71 -1.73
N LEU A 586 5.80 -25.68 -0.44
CA LEU A 586 4.89 -25.38 0.65
C LEU A 586 5.45 -24.27 1.54
N ILE A 587 4.65 -23.24 1.71
CA ILE A 587 4.93 -22.14 2.65
C ILE A 587 3.74 -22.04 3.60
N VAL A 588 4.03 -22.07 4.89
CA VAL A 588 3.07 -21.84 5.97
C VAL A 588 3.53 -20.64 6.78
N ASN A 589 2.65 -19.66 6.96
CA ASN A 589 2.87 -18.53 7.84
C ASN A 589 1.76 -18.52 8.89
N ALA A 590 2.13 -18.60 10.17
CA ALA A 590 1.20 -18.51 11.28
C ALA A 590 1.64 -17.42 12.25
N ALA A 591 0.69 -16.61 12.73
CA ALA A 591 0.95 -15.55 13.68
C ALA A 591 -0.18 -15.41 14.70
N ALA A 592 0.18 -15.29 15.97
CA ALA A 592 -0.70 -14.74 16.99
C ALA A 592 -0.42 -13.25 17.12
N TRP A 593 -1.49 -12.46 17.24
CA TRP A 593 -1.34 -11.01 17.25
C TRP A 593 -2.24 -10.33 18.27
N TYR A 594 -1.78 -9.16 18.71
CA TYR A 594 -2.46 -8.30 19.69
C TYR A 594 -2.39 -6.83 19.24
N LEU A 595 -3.49 -6.09 19.40
CA LEU A 595 -3.59 -4.67 19.15
C LEU A 595 -4.38 -3.97 20.24
N TRP A 596 -3.87 -2.82 20.69
CA TRP A 596 -4.54 -1.90 21.60
C TRP A 596 -4.60 -0.51 20.96
N LEU A 597 -5.77 0.15 21.02
CA LEU A 597 -5.99 1.50 20.52
C LEU A 597 -6.39 2.43 21.68
N ALA A 598 -5.81 3.63 21.67
CA ALA A 598 -6.11 4.67 22.65
C ALA A 598 -7.52 5.24 22.47
N GLN A 599 -7.98 5.32 21.23
CA GLN A 599 -9.32 5.80 20.86
C GLN A 599 -9.66 5.27 19.48
N GLU A 600 -10.91 4.95 19.28
CA GLU A 600 -11.48 4.58 17.99
C GLU A 600 -12.62 5.54 17.68
N PHE A 601 -12.64 6.09 16.47
CA PHE A 601 -13.78 6.86 15.97
C PHE A 601 -14.48 6.02 14.92
N VAL A 602 -15.78 5.89 15.04
CA VAL A 602 -16.63 5.35 13.99
C VAL A 602 -17.28 6.54 13.31
N TYR A 603 -16.94 6.79 12.07
CA TYR A 603 -17.64 7.75 11.24
C TYR A 603 -18.70 7.00 10.44
N VAL A 604 -19.94 7.25 10.76
CA VAL A 604 -21.07 6.74 9.98
C VAL A 604 -21.25 7.69 8.79
N GLY A 605 -20.53 7.41 7.69
CA GLY A 605 -20.44 8.28 6.53
C GLY A 605 -21.78 8.61 5.91
N ASP A 606 -22.65 7.64 5.91
CA ASP A 606 -24.00 7.74 5.33
C ASP A 606 -24.92 8.63 6.15
N GLU A 607 -24.72 8.75 7.46
CA GLU A 607 -25.48 9.64 8.34
C GLU A 607 -24.75 10.97 8.58
N GLY A 608 -23.46 11.05 8.22
CA GLY A 608 -22.62 12.22 8.50
C GLY A 608 -22.35 12.42 9.99
N VAL A 609 -22.51 11.38 10.81
CA VAL A 609 -22.33 11.38 12.26
C VAL A 609 -20.98 10.77 12.61
N VAL A 610 -20.34 11.32 13.64
CA VAL A 610 -19.13 10.74 14.24
C VAL A 610 -19.52 10.18 15.59
N GLU A 611 -19.41 8.86 15.73
CA GLU A 611 -19.54 8.21 17.01
C GLU A 611 -18.19 8.14 17.70
N LEU A 612 -18.11 8.68 18.92
CA LEU A 612 -16.95 8.58 19.78
C LEU A 612 -16.96 7.20 20.42
N SER A 613 -16.11 6.29 19.96
CA SER A 613 -15.85 5.07 20.70
C SER A 613 -14.64 5.26 21.61
N GLY A 614 -14.59 4.50 22.71
CA GLY A 614 -13.51 4.54 23.69
C GLY A 614 -12.26 3.79 23.22
N LYS A 615 -11.45 3.35 24.19
CA LYS A 615 -10.33 2.46 23.94
C LYS A 615 -10.81 1.10 23.45
N SER A 616 -10.03 0.46 22.60
CA SER A 616 -10.33 -0.89 22.14
C SER A 616 -9.10 -1.79 22.14
N ARG A 617 -9.32 -3.09 22.21
CA ARG A 617 -8.31 -4.11 21.99
C ARG A 617 -8.80 -5.14 21.00
N ARG A 618 -7.86 -5.71 20.28
CA ARG A 618 -8.10 -6.82 19.36
C ARG A 618 -7.00 -7.83 19.49
N GLU A 619 -7.36 -9.09 19.43
CA GLU A 619 -6.42 -10.22 19.45
C GLU A 619 -6.90 -11.28 18.47
N GLY A 620 -5.98 -12.07 17.94
CA GLY A 620 -6.35 -13.12 17.00
C GLY A 620 -5.18 -13.94 16.51
N VAL A 621 -5.50 -14.84 15.59
CA VAL A 621 -4.55 -15.72 14.92
C VAL A 621 -4.77 -15.64 13.43
N ASP A 622 -3.67 -15.52 12.69
CA ASP A 622 -3.63 -15.63 11.23
C ASP A 622 -2.86 -16.89 10.86
N LEU A 623 -3.40 -17.67 9.91
CA LEU A 623 -2.72 -18.79 9.27
C LEU A 623 -2.87 -18.65 7.76
N SER A 624 -1.75 -18.66 7.06
CA SER A 624 -1.71 -18.67 5.59
C SER A 624 -0.91 -19.85 5.10
N VAL A 625 -1.49 -20.65 4.23
CA VAL A 625 -0.86 -21.83 3.62
C VAL A 625 -0.90 -21.67 2.11
N ARG A 626 0.26 -21.70 1.49
CA ARG A 626 0.40 -21.68 0.03
C ARG A 626 1.12 -22.93 -0.41
N TYR A 627 0.45 -23.75 -1.23
CA TYR A 627 0.96 -25.03 -1.67
C TYR A 627 0.79 -25.25 -3.17
N GLN A 628 1.91 -25.44 -3.86
CA GLN A 628 1.92 -25.87 -5.25
C GLN A 628 1.94 -27.40 -5.30
N LEU A 629 0.77 -28.03 -5.47
CA LEU A 629 0.64 -29.50 -5.53
C LEU A 629 1.31 -30.06 -6.78
N THR A 630 1.08 -29.45 -7.94
CA THR A 630 1.68 -29.81 -9.23
C THR A 630 2.17 -28.55 -9.94
N LYS A 631 2.76 -28.65 -11.12
CA LYS A 631 3.16 -27.49 -11.94
C LYS A 631 1.98 -26.57 -12.33
N THR A 632 0.75 -27.10 -12.30
CA THR A 632 -0.46 -26.39 -12.74
C THR A 632 -1.55 -26.29 -11.68
N LEU A 633 -1.35 -26.90 -10.50
CA LEU A 633 -2.34 -26.91 -9.42
C LEU A 633 -1.76 -26.24 -8.17
N TYR A 634 -2.40 -25.16 -7.76
CA TYR A 634 -2.08 -24.37 -6.58
C TYR A 634 -3.21 -24.44 -5.57
N PHE A 635 -2.86 -24.44 -4.30
CA PHE A 635 -3.78 -24.38 -3.18
C PHE A 635 -3.35 -23.25 -2.26
N ASP A 636 -4.25 -22.28 -2.05
CA ASP A 636 -4.09 -21.18 -1.10
C ASP A 636 -5.19 -21.29 -0.05
N LEU A 637 -4.81 -21.24 1.23
CA LEU A 637 -5.72 -21.23 2.36
C LEU A 637 -5.33 -20.13 3.33
N ASP A 638 -6.27 -19.24 3.62
CA ASP A 638 -6.12 -18.20 4.62
C ASP A 638 -7.21 -18.34 5.69
N LEU A 639 -6.79 -18.59 6.93
CA LEU A 639 -7.67 -18.64 8.09
C LEU A 639 -7.28 -17.48 9.03
N ASN A 640 -8.25 -16.66 9.36
CA ASN A 640 -8.03 -15.50 10.20
C ASN A 640 -9.12 -15.42 11.27
N THR A 641 -8.70 -15.22 12.52
CA THR A 641 -9.60 -14.99 13.64
C THR A 641 -9.32 -13.62 14.25
N ALA A 642 -10.35 -12.97 14.74
CA ALA A 642 -10.25 -11.70 15.45
C ALA A 642 -11.29 -11.64 16.57
N ASN A 643 -10.88 -11.16 17.73
CA ASN A 643 -11.72 -10.92 18.89
C ASN A 643 -11.62 -9.45 19.30
N PRO A 644 -12.43 -8.55 18.70
CA PRO A 644 -12.48 -7.15 19.06
C PRO A 644 -13.23 -6.95 20.39
N ARG A 645 -12.72 -6.06 21.25
CA ARG A 645 -13.32 -5.69 22.52
C ARG A 645 -13.19 -4.20 22.78
N SER A 646 -14.27 -3.54 23.14
CA SER A 646 -14.22 -2.22 23.75
C SER A 646 -13.67 -2.32 25.17
N ILE A 647 -12.76 -1.41 25.53
CA ILE A 647 -12.17 -1.31 26.86
C ILE A 647 -12.44 0.11 27.35
N GLY A 648 -13.46 0.31 28.11
CA GLY A 648 -13.74 1.63 28.67
C GLY A 648 -15.11 1.70 29.25
N ASP A 649 -15.33 2.73 30.06
CA ASP A 649 -16.62 2.98 30.67
C ASP A 649 -17.67 3.08 29.57
N LYS A 650 -18.79 2.40 29.77
CA LYS A 650 -19.98 2.64 28.97
C LYS A 650 -20.22 4.14 29.02
N ILE A 651 -20.01 4.80 27.88
CA ILE A 651 -20.50 6.17 27.73
C ILE A 651 -22.01 6.02 27.81
N GLY A 652 -22.57 6.40 28.97
CA GLY A 652 -23.98 6.37 29.25
C GLY A 652 -24.74 7.43 28.47
#